data_938081c7a77558c02a3c9a37d06a300a
#
_entry.id   938081c7a77558c02a3c9a37d06a300a
#
_cell.length_a   1.000
_cell.length_b   1.000
_cell.length_c   1.000
_cell.angle_alpha   90.00
_cell.angle_beta   90.00
_cell.angle_gamma   90.00
#
_symmetry.space_group_name_H-M   'P 1'
#
loop_
_entity.id
_entity.type
_entity.pdbx_description
1 polymer ?
#
loop_
_entity_poly.entity_id
_entity_poly.type
_entity_poly.pdbx_seq_one_letter_code
_entity_poly.pdbx_strand_id
1 'polypeptide(L)'
;MGRKQKIDLKSFSMRTLREWVLAAADMLMVAAVFFATAVLTQTYVIDAHGSEYVLSILVSTPIVVACFFVSFVLFKVSKVVWRFARVKEYMRIVGACLVGTLLFAGVDQLAHFVSSKDFVVGDAYRGYPVYIVMAFSTTMSVTLMHLIYEMLYSYWSPRIKMSERKRTMIVGAGSTGSTVVEELSRKNSIYIPVCLVDDDMEKQGRTIDNVPIVGSTQEIPRLVTKYSISTIIFAIPSISAQARKSMLATCMSTGCQVKVLPYISELVGTSDMVSQIRDINIADLLGRPQITFVDKGVSSYIENKVCMITGGGGSIGSELVRQIVKYHPEKVVIVDVYENSAYEIQQEILRTYGADYPIRVEIASITDRDKMDELFTEHMPKIVFHAAAHKHVPLMETNPEEACKNNIFGTLNVAQMADKHGVEKFVMISTDKAVNPTNVMGATKRCCEEIVQMMAQSGSRTEFAAVRFGNVLGSNGSVIPLFKEQIKNGGPVTVTHPDIIRYFMTIPEAVSLVLQAGTFAKGGEIFVLNMGEPVKILTLAENLITMMGYTPYKDIEIKFTGLRPGEKLFEELLMKEEGLQKTPNEKIFIGKQVKIDRAWLLEQLEKMRAICATNDKEAVVEQLKVLVPTFNHDKSYLRAIGGSQKVVTSGESAGTGVIGSKPSPESESAEKIELKKVDSGEKAKVKKSSSGEKAEAGAKKTAPEKKKAAKAGEKKASAKKAAKEEKK
;
A
#
# COMPACT_ATOMS: atom_id res chain seq x y z
N MET A 1 5.19 31.16 -8.87
CA MET A 1 4.61 32.35 -8.14
C MET A 1 3.79 31.83 -6.97
N GLY A 2 4.26 32.08 -5.75
CA GLY A 2 3.78 31.45 -4.54
C GLY A 2 2.33 31.77 -4.17
N ARG A 3 1.56 30.75 -3.93
CA ARG A 3 0.25 30.86 -3.27
C ARG A 3 0.47 31.41 -1.85
N LYS A 4 0.12 32.69 -1.63
CA LYS A 4 -0.08 33.25 -0.30
C LYS A 4 -1.19 32.42 0.38
N GLN A 5 -0.81 31.53 1.28
CA GLN A 5 -1.75 30.97 2.24
C GLN A 5 -2.43 32.15 2.92
N LYS A 6 -3.74 32.31 2.77
CA LYS A 6 -4.55 33.16 3.60
C LYS A 6 -4.40 32.64 5.05
N ILE A 7 -3.53 33.27 5.80
CA ILE A 7 -3.40 33.05 7.24
C ILE A 7 -4.75 33.48 7.82
N ASP A 8 -5.47 32.51 8.39
CA ASP A 8 -6.72 32.78 9.08
C ASP A 8 -6.40 33.64 10.32
N LEU A 9 -6.60 34.95 10.17
CA LEU A 9 -6.32 35.96 11.21
C LEU A 9 -7.04 35.67 12.53
N LYS A 10 -8.18 34.97 12.50
CA LYS A 10 -8.90 34.54 13.73
C LYS A 10 -8.14 33.46 14.48
N SER A 11 -7.55 32.48 13.78
CA SER A 11 -6.78 31.40 14.42
C SER A 11 -5.44 31.91 14.96
N PHE A 12 -4.83 32.89 14.30
CA PHE A 12 -3.60 33.56 14.76
C PHE A 12 -3.86 34.38 16.02
N SER A 13 -4.94 35.16 16.07
CA SER A 13 -5.35 35.96 17.25
C SER A 13 -5.63 35.10 18.51
N MET A 14 -6.31 33.96 18.34
CA MET A 14 -6.61 33.04 19.46
C MET A 14 -5.37 32.32 20.00
N ARG A 15 -4.40 32.01 19.15
CA ARG A 15 -3.14 31.35 19.53
C ARG A 15 -2.28 32.29 20.37
N THR A 16 -2.09 33.52 19.94
CA THR A 16 -1.33 34.55 20.67
C THR A 16 -2.00 34.91 21.99
N LEU A 17 -3.32 35.04 22.02
CA LEU A 17 -4.05 35.33 23.28
C LEU A 17 -3.83 34.24 24.33
N ARG A 18 -3.86 32.97 23.95
CA ARG A 18 -3.63 31.84 24.87
C ARG A 18 -2.21 31.81 25.44
N GLU A 19 -1.21 32.09 24.59
CA GLU A 19 0.19 32.17 25.02
C GLU A 19 0.39 33.28 26.06
N TRP A 20 -0.23 34.44 25.86
CA TRP A 20 -0.17 35.57 26.80
C TRP A 20 -0.93 35.30 28.09
N VAL A 21 -2.07 34.63 28.05
CA VAL A 21 -2.84 34.24 29.24
C VAL A 21 -2.03 33.30 30.15
N LEU A 22 -1.37 32.28 29.56
CA LEU A 22 -0.51 31.37 30.30
C LEU A 22 0.71 32.08 30.87
N ALA A 23 1.37 32.94 30.10
CA ALA A 23 2.50 33.72 30.59
C ALA A 23 2.09 34.67 31.74
N ALA A 24 0.92 35.27 31.65
CA ALA A 24 0.37 36.09 32.73
C ALA A 24 0.07 35.28 34.01
N ALA A 25 -0.48 34.06 33.84
CA ALA A 25 -0.71 33.15 34.97
C ALA A 25 0.61 32.70 35.63
N ASP A 26 1.65 32.41 34.83
CA ASP A 26 2.99 32.12 35.35
C ASP A 26 3.55 33.29 36.18
N MET A 27 3.45 34.50 35.66
CA MET A 27 3.95 35.69 36.37
C MET A 27 3.17 35.99 37.64
N LEU A 28 1.86 35.78 37.62
CA LEU A 28 1.00 35.93 38.79
C LEU A 28 1.33 34.87 39.86
N MET A 29 1.63 33.65 39.46
CA MET A 29 2.08 32.61 40.37
C MET A 29 3.45 32.94 40.97
N VAL A 30 4.39 33.45 40.19
CA VAL A 30 5.70 33.92 40.68
C VAL A 30 5.52 35.01 41.72
N ALA A 31 4.68 36.03 41.47
CA ALA A 31 4.39 37.10 42.42
C ALA A 31 3.78 36.57 43.72
N ALA A 32 2.80 35.68 43.64
CA ALA A 32 2.14 35.06 44.78
C ALA A 32 3.12 34.25 45.65
N VAL A 33 3.96 33.43 44.99
CA VAL A 33 4.99 32.62 45.69
C VAL A 33 6.06 33.48 46.31
N PHE A 34 6.49 34.55 45.64
CA PHE A 34 7.45 35.51 46.22
C PHE A 34 6.87 36.15 47.48
N PHE A 35 5.63 36.69 47.41
CA PHE A 35 4.94 37.28 48.56
C PHE A 35 4.82 36.27 49.71
N ALA A 36 4.34 35.06 49.44
CA ALA A 36 4.21 34.01 50.45
C ALA A 36 5.58 33.63 51.08
N THR A 37 6.62 33.50 50.27
CA THR A 37 7.97 33.16 50.74
C THR A 37 8.53 34.29 51.61
N ALA A 38 8.36 35.55 51.19
CA ALA A 38 8.82 36.71 51.94
C ALA A 38 8.10 36.84 53.34
N VAL A 39 6.79 36.61 53.34
CA VAL A 39 6.00 36.61 54.61
C VAL A 39 6.41 35.44 55.51
N LEU A 40 6.53 34.23 55.02
CA LEU A 40 6.84 33.03 55.80
C LEU A 40 8.29 33.04 56.37
N THR A 41 9.24 33.56 55.61
CA THR A 41 10.65 33.56 56.03
C THR A 41 11.00 34.67 57.01
N GLN A 42 10.14 35.70 57.17
CA GLN A 42 10.41 36.87 58.02
C GLN A 42 9.30 37.16 59.03
N THR A 43 8.53 36.18 59.47
CA THR A 43 7.46 36.31 60.45
C THR A 43 7.96 37.00 61.75
N TYR A 44 9.22 36.80 62.12
CA TYR A 44 9.85 37.45 63.26
C TYR A 44 10.14 38.97 63.06
N VAL A 45 10.24 39.43 61.81
CA VAL A 45 10.56 40.86 61.51
C VAL A 45 9.28 41.69 61.36
N ILE A 46 8.17 41.08 61.06
CA ILE A 46 6.86 41.70 60.84
C ILE A 46 6.37 42.31 62.19
N ASP A 47 6.63 41.63 63.28
CA ASP A 47 6.24 42.13 64.63
C ASP A 47 6.92 43.45 65.09
N ALA A 48 8.08 43.75 64.46
CA ALA A 48 8.84 44.96 64.84
C ALA A 48 8.61 46.16 63.87
N HIS A 49 8.36 45.96 62.60
CA HIS A 49 8.32 47.01 61.54
C HIS A 49 7.28 46.72 60.46
N GLY A 50 6.11 46.25 60.79
CA GLY A 50 5.13 45.57 59.85
C GLY A 50 4.71 46.36 58.61
N SER A 51 4.52 47.70 58.69
CA SER A 51 4.05 48.48 57.54
C SER A 51 5.15 48.79 56.52
N GLU A 52 6.36 49.04 56.93
CA GLU A 52 7.51 49.33 56.07
C GLU A 52 7.97 48.10 55.34
N TYR A 53 7.89 46.95 56.01
CA TYR A 53 8.24 45.66 55.44
C TYR A 53 7.28 45.21 54.30
N VAL A 54 5.97 45.32 54.51
CA VAL A 54 4.97 45.03 53.51
C VAL A 54 5.13 45.94 52.27
N LEU A 55 5.44 47.24 52.51
CA LEU A 55 5.69 48.16 51.41
C LEU A 55 6.93 47.73 50.56
N SER A 56 8.01 47.31 51.25
CA SER A 56 9.23 46.85 50.53
C SER A 56 9.02 45.57 49.74
N ILE A 57 8.18 44.61 50.17
CA ILE A 57 7.77 43.46 49.41
C ILE A 57 6.99 43.88 48.16
N LEU A 58 6.04 44.83 48.33
CA LEU A 58 5.25 45.31 47.18
C LEU A 58 6.11 46.00 46.14
N VAL A 59 7.13 46.79 46.55
CA VAL A 59 8.07 47.43 45.62
C VAL A 59 9.00 46.42 44.93
N SER A 60 9.38 45.32 45.60
CA SER A 60 10.26 44.29 45.06
C SER A 60 9.54 43.36 44.11
N THR A 61 8.22 43.17 44.26
CA THR A 61 7.42 42.23 43.44
C THR A 61 7.52 42.50 41.95
N PRO A 62 7.41 43.73 41.41
CA PRO A 62 7.61 44.01 40.00
C PRO A 62 9.00 43.63 39.49
N ILE A 63 10.04 43.80 40.32
CA ILE A 63 11.42 43.45 39.96
C ILE A 63 11.57 41.94 39.83
N VAL A 64 11.02 41.18 40.77
CA VAL A 64 10.98 39.70 40.71
C VAL A 64 10.27 39.24 39.48
N VAL A 65 9.06 39.77 39.24
CA VAL A 65 8.27 39.42 38.04
C VAL A 65 9.04 39.73 36.76
N ALA A 66 9.73 40.85 36.68
CA ALA A 66 10.55 41.21 35.51
C ALA A 66 11.72 40.24 35.31
N CYS A 67 12.45 39.87 36.38
CA CYS A 67 13.54 38.89 36.29
C CYS A 67 13.07 37.52 35.81
N PHE A 68 11.95 37.02 36.34
CA PHE A 68 11.37 35.75 35.93
C PHE A 68 10.78 35.82 34.50
N PHE A 69 10.15 36.92 34.13
CA PHE A 69 9.65 37.13 32.78
C PHE A 69 10.78 37.04 31.75
N VAL A 70 11.92 37.73 31.99
CA VAL A 70 13.09 37.65 31.14
C VAL A 70 13.61 36.21 31.04
N SER A 71 13.71 35.53 32.18
CA SER A 71 14.14 34.12 32.20
C SER A 71 13.17 33.20 31.45
N PHE A 72 11.87 33.34 31.61
CA PHE A 72 10.86 32.51 30.92
C PHE A 72 10.86 32.76 29.43
N VAL A 73 11.12 33.96 28.95
CA VAL A 73 11.31 34.30 27.54
C VAL A 73 12.58 33.64 27.00
N LEU A 74 13.69 33.67 27.76
CA LEU A 74 14.97 33.06 27.39
C LEU A 74 14.82 31.53 27.19
N PHE A 75 14.16 30.87 28.12
CA PHE A 75 13.90 29.43 28.07
C PHE A 75 12.71 29.07 27.17
N LYS A 76 12.04 30.07 26.55
CA LYS A 76 10.89 29.88 25.65
C LYS A 76 9.74 29.08 26.27
N VAL A 77 9.50 29.25 27.57
CA VAL A 77 8.46 28.53 28.34
C VAL A 77 7.08 28.81 27.76
N SER A 78 6.77 30.06 27.40
CA SER A 78 5.49 30.46 26.77
C SER A 78 5.22 29.82 25.38
N LYS A 79 6.25 29.36 24.68
CA LYS A 79 6.13 28.70 23.37
C LYS A 79 5.86 27.21 23.44
N VAL A 80 5.86 26.64 24.64
CA VAL A 80 5.57 25.21 24.85
C VAL A 80 4.08 24.94 24.72
N VAL A 81 3.73 23.92 23.97
CA VAL A 81 2.35 23.43 23.91
C VAL A 81 2.12 22.45 25.06
N TRP A 82 1.72 22.96 26.22
CA TRP A 82 1.61 22.24 27.49
C TRP A 82 0.70 20.99 27.44
N ARG A 83 -0.22 20.94 26.45
CA ARG A 83 -1.05 19.76 26.19
C ARG A 83 -0.23 18.50 25.86
N PHE A 84 0.98 18.66 25.34
CA PHE A 84 1.86 17.58 24.90
C PHE A 84 3.24 17.67 25.56
N ALA A 85 3.31 18.29 26.75
CA ALA A 85 4.56 18.48 27.46
C ALA A 85 5.17 17.11 27.83
N ARG A 86 6.49 17.01 27.64
CA ARG A 86 7.31 15.86 28.05
C ARG A 86 8.26 16.32 29.14
N VAL A 87 8.99 15.39 29.72
CA VAL A 87 9.98 15.68 30.78
C VAL A 87 10.92 16.84 30.40
N LYS A 88 11.30 16.95 29.12
CA LYS A 88 12.18 18.02 28.62
C LYS A 88 11.57 19.43 28.79
N GLU A 89 10.27 19.55 28.61
CA GLU A 89 9.53 20.82 28.75
C GLU A 89 9.46 21.25 30.24
N TYR A 90 9.24 20.31 31.14
CA TYR A 90 9.28 20.55 32.59
C TYR A 90 10.69 20.93 33.06
N MET A 91 11.75 20.32 32.50
CA MET A 91 13.13 20.74 32.76
C MET A 91 13.43 22.19 32.33
N ARG A 92 12.71 22.73 31.33
CA ARG A 92 12.81 24.16 30.97
C ARG A 92 12.23 25.07 32.04
N ILE A 93 11.11 24.67 32.69
CA ILE A 93 10.57 25.42 33.85
C ILE A 93 11.61 25.44 34.96
N VAL A 94 12.19 24.28 35.31
CA VAL A 94 13.23 24.19 36.35
C VAL A 94 14.39 25.16 36.04
N GLY A 95 14.92 25.11 34.83
CA GLY A 95 16.00 26.01 34.40
C GLY A 95 15.60 27.49 34.43
N ALA A 96 14.39 27.79 33.96
CA ALA A 96 13.89 29.16 33.95
C ALA A 96 13.68 29.72 35.37
N CYS A 97 13.16 28.92 36.30
CA CYS A 97 12.99 29.33 37.69
C CYS A 97 14.34 29.54 38.41
N LEU A 98 15.31 28.65 38.18
CA LEU A 98 16.66 28.80 38.73
C LEU A 98 17.35 30.08 38.24
N VAL A 99 17.34 30.33 36.93
CA VAL A 99 17.95 31.51 36.33
C VAL A 99 17.19 32.78 36.75
N GLY A 100 15.86 32.75 36.80
CA GLY A 100 15.03 33.85 37.27
C GLY A 100 15.36 34.25 38.73
N THR A 101 15.54 33.24 39.59
CA THR A 101 15.97 33.49 41.00
C THR A 101 17.37 34.04 41.07
N LEU A 102 18.32 33.54 40.27
CA LEU A 102 19.70 34.07 40.24
C LEU A 102 19.74 35.51 39.72
N LEU A 103 18.95 35.83 38.70
CA LEU A 103 18.83 37.22 38.22
C LEU A 103 18.27 38.13 39.28
N PHE A 104 17.23 37.71 39.97
CA PHE A 104 16.67 38.51 41.09
C PHE A 104 17.69 38.67 42.21
N ALA A 105 18.35 37.62 42.66
CA ALA A 105 19.39 37.67 43.67
C ALA A 105 20.53 38.64 43.28
N GLY A 106 20.96 38.62 42.02
CA GLY A 106 21.96 39.54 41.50
C GLY A 106 21.52 40.98 41.50
N VAL A 107 20.27 41.28 41.08
CA VAL A 107 19.70 42.62 41.11
C VAL A 107 19.55 43.13 42.56
N ASP A 108 19.12 42.26 43.45
CA ASP A 108 18.93 42.57 44.84
C ASP A 108 20.28 42.91 45.57
N GLN A 109 21.31 42.10 45.35
CA GLN A 109 22.65 42.32 45.86
C GLN A 109 23.30 43.60 45.28
N LEU A 110 23.07 43.84 43.95
CA LEU A 110 23.55 45.06 43.30
C LEU A 110 22.88 46.33 43.87
N ALA A 111 21.55 46.26 44.09
CA ALA A 111 20.78 47.36 44.67
C ALA A 111 21.25 47.68 46.11
N HIS A 112 21.55 46.67 46.91
CA HIS A 112 22.10 46.81 48.24
C HIS A 112 23.51 47.44 48.20
N PHE A 113 24.37 47.04 47.26
CA PHE A 113 25.73 47.60 47.12
C PHE A 113 25.72 49.08 46.70
N VAL A 114 24.80 49.49 45.81
CA VAL A 114 24.75 50.85 45.25
C VAL A 114 24.04 51.83 46.16
N SER A 115 23.05 51.41 46.92
CA SER A 115 22.10 52.33 47.62
C SER A 115 22.46 52.62 49.03
N SER A 116 23.32 51.87 49.73
CA SER A 116 23.60 51.96 51.17
C SER A 116 22.34 52.13 52.07
N LYS A 117 21.17 52.00 51.47
CA LYS A 117 19.85 51.99 52.12
C LYS A 117 19.12 50.74 51.61
N ASP A 118 18.49 50.05 52.51
CA ASP A 118 17.71 48.83 52.24
C ASP A 118 16.63 49.13 51.24
N PHE A 119 16.95 48.87 49.95
CA PHE A 119 16.01 49.10 48.82
C PHE A 119 14.89 48.09 48.79
N VAL A 120 15.09 46.90 49.33
CA VAL A 120 14.15 45.75 49.12
C VAL A 120 13.84 45.07 50.44
N VAL A 121 13.83 45.28 51.52
CA VAL A 121 13.44 44.61 52.78
C VAL A 121 14.43 44.97 53.89
N GLY A 122 13.99 45.77 54.82
CA GLY A 122 14.76 46.30 55.93
C GLY A 122 15.82 45.39 56.54
N ASP A 123 16.74 45.93 57.37
CA ASP A 123 17.97 45.34 57.92
C ASP A 123 17.95 43.92 58.47
N ALA A 124 16.81 43.21 58.34
CA ALA A 124 16.65 41.84 58.72
C ALA A 124 17.18 40.94 57.60
N TYR A 125 18.41 40.61 57.77
CA TYR A 125 19.14 39.48 57.23
C TYR A 125 18.45 38.67 56.07
N ARG A 126 18.74 39.00 54.80
CA ARG A 126 18.46 38.15 53.67
C ARG A 126 19.57 37.12 53.54
N GLY A 127 19.44 36.08 54.28
CA GLY A 127 20.34 34.96 54.12
C GLY A 127 20.07 34.23 52.80
N TYR A 128 21.11 33.69 52.17
CA TYR A 128 21.01 32.80 51.00
C TYR A 128 19.86 31.76 51.04
N PRO A 129 19.38 31.29 52.22
CA PRO A 129 18.23 30.40 52.33
C PRO A 129 16.95 30.92 51.69
N VAL A 130 16.69 32.22 51.68
CA VAL A 130 15.48 32.84 51.11
C VAL A 130 15.40 32.59 49.60
N TYR A 131 16.53 32.78 48.91
CA TYR A 131 16.58 32.55 47.46
C TYR A 131 16.46 31.06 47.14
N ILE A 132 17.01 30.14 47.97
CA ILE A 132 16.86 28.70 47.80
C ILE A 132 15.40 28.27 47.98
N VAL A 133 14.74 28.76 49.05
CA VAL A 133 13.32 28.48 49.30
C VAL A 133 12.46 29.05 48.17
N MET A 134 12.76 30.25 47.70
CA MET A 134 12.07 30.89 46.57
C MET A 134 12.26 30.10 45.28
N ALA A 135 13.48 29.64 44.93
CA ALA A 135 13.74 28.83 43.75
C ALA A 135 12.94 27.52 43.76
N PHE A 136 12.96 26.85 44.92
CA PHE A 136 12.25 25.58 45.09
C PHE A 136 10.74 25.75 45.05
N SER A 137 10.18 26.71 45.83
CA SER A 137 8.74 26.93 45.90
C SER A 137 8.16 27.45 44.58
N THR A 138 8.89 28.33 43.87
CA THR A 138 8.47 28.82 42.55
C THR A 138 8.48 27.69 41.50
N THR A 139 9.57 26.91 41.46
CA THR A 139 9.67 25.77 40.57
C THR A 139 8.54 24.79 40.81
N MET A 140 8.27 24.42 42.06
CA MET A 140 7.22 23.49 42.43
C MET A 140 5.83 24.01 42.06
N SER A 141 5.54 25.28 42.38
CA SER A 141 4.22 25.88 42.14
C SER A 141 3.92 26.07 40.67
N VAL A 142 4.87 26.56 39.87
CA VAL A 142 4.69 26.73 38.43
C VAL A 142 4.56 25.35 37.76
N THR A 143 5.39 24.38 38.13
CA THR A 143 5.29 23.02 37.61
C THR A 143 3.93 22.38 37.94
N LEU A 144 3.48 22.51 39.18
CA LEU A 144 2.19 21.98 39.61
C LEU A 144 1.02 22.67 38.89
N MET A 145 1.09 23.98 38.67
CA MET A 145 0.08 24.69 37.87
C MET A 145 -0.04 24.16 36.45
N HIS A 146 1.10 23.92 35.79
CA HIS A 146 1.10 23.35 34.44
C HIS A 146 0.61 21.90 34.41
N LEU A 147 0.94 21.08 35.41
CA LEU A 147 0.40 19.72 35.57
C LEU A 147 -1.12 19.74 35.80
N ILE A 148 -1.63 20.63 36.66
CA ILE A 148 -3.06 20.82 36.88
C ILE A 148 -3.75 21.27 35.58
N TYR A 149 -3.15 22.20 34.85
CA TYR A 149 -3.67 22.64 33.55
C TYR A 149 -3.76 21.47 32.53
N GLU A 150 -2.73 20.65 32.44
CA GLU A 150 -2.73 19.46 31.57
C GLU A 150 -3.84 18.47 32.01
N MET A 151 -3.96 18.21 33.30
CA MET A 151 -4.96 17.32 33.89
C MET A 151 -6.39 17.84 33.67
N LEU A 152 -6.67 19.10 33.86
CA LEU A 152 -7.96 19.74 33.62
C LEU A 152 -8.32 19.73 32.13
N TYR A 153 -7.37 20.12 31.28
CA TYR A 153 -7.57 20.05 29.84
C TYR A 153 -7.88 18.62 29.34
N SER A 154 -7.17 17.63 29.88
CA SER A 154 -7.40 16.21 29.62
C SER A 154 -8.78 15.74 30.12
N TYR A 155 -9.28 16.32 31.21
CA TYR A 155 -10.61 16.00 31.76
C TYR A 155 -11.74 16.59 30.92
N TRP A 156 -11.58 17.82 30.43
CA TRP A 156 -12.60 18.56 29.66
C TRP A 156 -12.56 18.29 28.14
N SER A 157 -11.55 17.59 27.67
CA SER A 157 -11.48 17.19 26.26
C SER A 157 -12.65 16.23 25.94
N PRO A 158 -13.36 16.41 24.78
CA PRO A 158 -14.49 15.55 24.42
C PRO A 158 -14.00 14.09 24.31
N ARG A 159 -14.57 13.24 25.18
CA ARG A 159 -14.27 11.81 25.21
C ARG A 159 -15.21 11.10 24.25
N ILE A 160 -14.66 10.26 23.35
CA ILE A 160 -15.45 9.29 22.59
C ILE A 160 -16.18 8.41 23.60
N LYS A 161 -17.51 8.26 23.44
CA LYS A 161 -18.33 7.44 24.33
C LYS A 161 -17.74 6.04 24.45
N MET A 162 -17.70 5.49 25.64
CA MET A 162 -17.07 4.20 25.91
C MET A 162 -17.70 3.05 25.09
N SER A 163 -18.97 3.19 24.71
CA SER A 163 -19.72 2.25 23.86
C SER A 163 -19.25 2.23 22.39
N GLU A 164 -18.56 3.28 21.93
CA GLU A 164 -18.06 3.38 20.55
C GLU A 164 -16.61 2.91 20.41
N ARG A 165 -15.96 2.59 21.53
CA ARG A 165 -14.56 2.19 21.53
C ARG A 165 -14.41 0.70 21.27
N LYS A 166 -13.52 0.36 20.32
CA LYS A 166 -13.23 -1.01 19.91
C LYS A 166 -12.09 -1.61 20.73
N ARG A 167 -12.35 -2.72 21.42
CA ARG A 167 -11.33 -3.49 22.14
C ARG A 167 -10.36 -4.11 21.15
N THR A 168 -9.10 -3.74 21.24
CA THR A 168 -8.11 -4.00 20.18
C THR A 168 -6.96 -4.84 20.72
N MET A 169 -6.61 -5.89 19.97
CA MET A 169 -5.38 -6.67 20.13
C MET A 169 -4.35 -6.17 19.11
N ILE A 170 -3.10 -6.03 19.54
CA ILE A 170 -2.00 -5.66 18.65
C ILE A 170 -1.09 -6.87 18.45
N VAL A 171 -0.83 -7.23 17.19
CA VAL A 171 0.05 -8.34 16.82
C VAL A 171 1.43 -7.77 16.51
N GLY A 172 2.41 -8.13 17.32
CA GLY A 172 3.78 -7.63 17.31
C GLY A 172 4.07 -6.64 18.43
N ALA A 173 5.00 -6.99 19.32
CA ALA A 173 5.49 -6.19 20.44
C ALA A 173 6.92 -5.64 20.18
N GLY A 174 7.22 -5.29 18.91
CA GLY A 174 8.45 -4.60 18.51
C GLY A 174 8.31 -3.08 18.61
N SER A 175 9.28 -2.34 18.06
CA SER A 175 9.27 -0.87 18.04
C SER A 175 7.99 -0.29 17.42
N THR A 176 7.52 -0.87 16.33
CA THR A 176 6.29 -0.45 15.65
C THR A 176 5.05 -0.69 16.52
N GLY A 177 4.94 -1.89 17.13
CA GLY A 177 3.84 -2.22 18.03
C GLY A 177 3.82 -1.29 19.25
N SER A 178 4.97 -0.97 19.84
CA SER A 178 5.11 -0.01 20.94
C SER A 178 4.61 1.38 20.55
N THR A 179 5.00 1.90 19.38
CA THR A 179 4.50 3.19 18.88
C THR A 179 2.99 3.19 18.67
N VAL A 180 2.44 2.09 18.11
CA VAL A 180 0.99 1.93 17.93
C VAL A 180 0.27 1.94 19.29
N VAL A 181 0.79 1.23 20.30
CA VAL A 181 0.21 1.25 21.67
C VAL A 181 0.22 2.67 22.23
N GLU A 182 1.36 3.38 22.17
CA GLU A 182 1.48 4.75 22.65
C GLU A 182 0.46 5.68 21.98
N GLU A 183 0.32 5.61 20.66
CA GLU A 183 -0.62 6.47 19.92
C GLU A 183 -2.08 6.11 20.18
N LEU A 184 -2.42 4.82 20.28
CA LEU A 184 -3.79 4.36 20.58
C LEU A 184 -4.20 4.64 22.04
N SER A 185 -3.25 4.65 22.97
CA SER A 185 -3.48 4.97 24.38
C SER A 185 -3.85 6.44 24.59
N ARG A 186 -3.61 7.29 23.60
CA ARG A 186 -4.06 8.70 23.63
C ARG A 186 -5.59 8.77 23.66
N LYS A 187 -6.12 9.67 24.46
CA LYS A 187 -7.54 9.70 24.89
C LYS A 187 -8.61 9.83 23.78
N ASN A 188 -8.23 10.09 22.55
CA ASN A 188 -9.16 10.28 21.42
C ASN A 188 -9.12 9.14 20.37
N SER A 189 -8.57 7.98 20.72
CA SER A 189 -8.61 6.83 19.81
C SER A 189 -9.92 6.04 19.94
N ILE A 190 -10.47 5.62 18.80
CA ILE A 190 -11.59 4.67 18.72
C ILE A 190 -11.12 3.28 19.18
N TYR A 191 -9.83 2.96 19.03
CA TYR A 191 -9.24 1.67 19.37
C TYR A 191 -8.63 1.72 20.76
N ILE A 192 -9.03 0.77 21.64
CA ILE A 192 -8.44 0.61 22.98
C ILE A 192 -7.49 -0.59 22.92
N PRO A 193 -6.18 -0.41 23.08
CA PRO A 193 -5.26 -1.53 23.18
C PRO A 193 -5.53 -2.29 24.48
N VAL A 194 -5.91 -3.57 24.37
CA VAL A 194 -6.24 -4.43 25.52
C VAL A 194 -5.09 -5.38 25.82
N CYS A 195 -4.46 -5.91 24.77
CA CYS A 195 -3.33 -6.82 24.88
C CYS A 195 -2.49 -6.82 23.61
N LEU A 196 -1.24 -7.27 23.74
CA LEU A 196 -0.35 -7.58 22.62
C LEU A 196 -0.09 -9.08 22.56
N VAL A 197 0.29 -9.55 21.37
CA VAL A 197 0.84 -10.89 21.15
C VAL A 197 2.16 -10.78 20.39
N ASP A 198 3.15 -11.59 20.76
CA ASP A 198 4.47 -11.66 20.10
C ASP A 198 5.02 -13.07 20.28
N ASP A 199 5.66 -13.60 19.24
CA ASP A 199 6.23 -14.95 19.28
C ASP A 199 7.55 -15.02 20.06
N ASP A 200 8.13 -13.87 20.41
CA ASP A 200 9.33 -13.77 21.22
C ASP A 200 8.99 -14.05 22.70
N MET A 201 9.47 -15.19 23.18
CA MET A 201 9.25 -15.67 24.54
C MET A 201 9.76 -14.70 25.62
N GLU A 202 10.82 -13.92 25.32
CA GLU A 202 11.39 -12.98 26.30
C GLU A 202 10.48 -11.78 26.55
N LYS A 203 9.60 -11.47 25.63
CA LYS A 203 8.63 -10.38 25.74
C LYS A 203 7.34 -10.80 26.41
N GLN A 204 6.97 -12.07 26.33
CA GLN A 204 5.71 -12.57 26.91
C GLN A 204 5.68 -12.35 28.42
N GLY A 205 4.51 -11.98 28.94
CA GLY A 205 4.30 -11.64 30.34
C GLY A 205 4.77 -10.24 30.75
N ARG A 206 5.41 -9.49 29.84
CA ARG A 206 5.78 -8.07 30.06
C ARG A 206 4.67 -7.12 29.61
N THR A 207 4.84 -5.83 29.86
CA THR A 207 3.88 -4.78 29.47
C THR A 207 4.56 -3.69 28.64
N ILE A 208 3.80 -3.08 27.72
CA ILE A 208 4.16 -1.87 26.99
C ILE A 208 3.06 -0.85 27.28
N ASP A 209 3.38 0.30 27.87
CA ASP A 209 2.43 1.34 28.29
C ASP A 209 1.21 0.79 29.08
N ASN A 210 1.48 -0.11 30.03
CA ASN A 210 0.48 -0.84 30.83
C ASN A 210 -0.40 -1.81 30.04
N VAL A 211 -0.11 -2.09 28.76
CA VAL A 211 -0.81 -3.11 27.98
C VAL A 211 0.01 -4.42 28.01
N PRO A 212 -0.57 -5.54 28.48
CA PRO A 212 0.16 -6.80 28.64
C PRO A 212 0.41 -7.51 27.32
N ILE A 213 1.59 -8.16 27.20
CA ILE A 213 1.91 -9.12 26.15
C ILE A 213 1.50 -10.51 26.67
N VAL A 214 0.40 -11.06 26.12
CA VAL A 214 -0.34 -12.17 26.77
C VAL A 214 -0.06 -13.56 26.17
N GLY A 215 0.71 -13.66 25.08
CA GLY A 215 1.04 -14.94 24.46
C GLY A 215 1.56 -14.81 23.03
N SER A 216 1.61 -15.93 22.34
CA SER A 216 2.10 -16.06 20.97
C SER A 216 1.00 -15.81 19.92
N THR A 217 1.39 -15.68 18.66
CA THR A 217 0.46 -15.51 17.53
C THR A 217 -0.43 -16.75 17.31
N GLN A 218 0.01 -17.94 17.71
CA GLN A 218 -0.78 -19.17 17.63
C GLN A 218 -1.98 -19.18 18.60
N GLU A 219 -1.89 -18.45 19.71
CA GLU A 219 -2.94 -18.35 20.71
C GLU A 219 -4.01 -17.29 20.41
N ILE A 220 -3.87 -16.53 19.32
CA ILE A 220 -4.79 -15.45 18.94
C ILE A 220 -6.27 -15.86 19.03
N PRO A 221 -6.73 -17.02 18.49
CA PRO A 221 -8.13 -17.38 18.53
C PRO A 221 -8.67 -17.53 19.97
N ARG A 222 -7.87 -18.12 20.88
CA ARG A 222 -8.21 -18.27 22.30
C ARG A 222 -8.21 -16.93 23.01
N LEU A 223 -7.22 -16.08 22.74
CA LEU A 223 -7.05 -14.78 23.38
C LEU A 223 -8.11 -13.77 22.96
N VAL A 224 -8.58 -13.82 21.71
CA VAL A 224 -9.67 -13.00 21.21
C VAL A 224 -10.94 -13.21 22.06
N THR A 225 -11.29 -14.45 22.32
CA THR A 225 -12.46 -14.79 23.15
C THR A 225 -12.23 -14.39 24.61
N LYS A 226 -11.05 -14.71 25.18
CA LYS A 226 -10.71 -14.39 26.58
C LYS A 226 -10.76 -12.89 26.88
N TYR A 227 -10.28 -12.05 25.98
CA TYR A 227 -10.21 -10.62 26.17
C TYR A 227 -11.34 -9.84 25.46
N SER A 228 -12.34 -10.53 24.87
CA SER A 228 -13.45 -9.93 24.13
C SER A 228 -12.98 -8.89 23.10
N ILE A 229 -12.05 -9.29 22.24
CA ILE A 229 -11.44 -8.44 21.23
C ILE A 229 -12.40 -8.29 20.04
N SER A 230 -12.59 -7.08 19.56
CA SER A 230 -13.38 -6.77 18.35
C SER A 230 -12.52 -6.41 17.15
N THR A 231 -11.29 -5.94 17.38
CA THR A 231 -10.39 -5.52 16.32
C THR A 231 -8.98 -6.05 16.57
N ILE A 232 -8.31 -6.50 15.53
CA ILE A 232 -6.90 -6.90 15.56
C ILE A 232 -6.11 -5.94 14.69
N ILE A 233 -5.02 -5.36 15.21
CA ILE A 233 -4.10 -4.53 14.43
C ILE A 233 -2.79 -5.29 14.26
N PHE A 234 -2.44 -5.61 13.01
CA PHE A 234 -1.21 -6.28 12.66
C PHE A 234 -0.08 -5.24 12.50
N ALA A 235 0.86 -5.22 13.45
CA ALA A 235 1.90 -4.20 13.62
C ALA A 235 3.33 -4.75 13.41
N ILE A 236 3.52 -5.68 12.45
CA ILE A 236 4.84 -6.25 12.10
C ILE A 236 5.16 -5.93 10.63
N PRO A 237 5.68 -4.74 10.31
CA PRO A 237 5.96 -4.34 8.93
C PRO A 237 7.21 -5.00 8.31
N SER A 238 8.09 -5.59 9.11
CA SER A 238 9.37 -6.19 8.67
C SER A 238 9.34 -7.72 8.49
N ILE A 239 8.16 -8.33 8.59
CA ILE A 239 8.02 -9.79 8.49
C ILE A 239 8.09 -10.28 7.03
N SER A 240 8.56 -11.52 6.83
CA SER A 240 8.54 -12.16 5.51
C SER A 240 7.11 -12.32 4.98
N ALA A 241 6.94 -12.28 3.65
CA ALA A 241 5.64 -12.39 3.00
C ALA A 241 4.89 -13.67 3.39
N GLN A 242 5.58 -14.80 3.50
CA GLN A 242 4.99 -16.09 3.85
C GLN A 242 4.50 -16.12 5.31
N ALA A 243 5.32 -15.63 6.25
CA ALA A 243 4.94 -15.56 7.66
C ALA A 243 3.79 -14.55 7.87
N ARG A 244 3.81 -13.39 7.18
CA ARG A 244 2.71 -12.42 7.19
C ARG A 244 1.41 -13.06 6.74
N LYS A 245 1.42 -13.80 5.62
CA LYS A 245 0.24 -14.52 5.10
C LYS A 245 -0.34 -15.50 6.13
N SER A 246 0.51 -16.33 6.76
CA SER A 246 0.09 -17.29 7.78
C SER A 246 -0.52 -16.60 9.01
N MET A 247 0.14 -15.58 9.54
CA MET A 247 -0.36 -14.85 10.71
C MET A 247 -1.65 -14.09 10.43
N LEU A 248 -1.78 -13.46 9.25
CA LEU A 248 -3.02 -12.79 8.86
C LEU A 248 -4.18 -13.79 8.70
N ALA A 249 -3.93 -14.98 8.16
CA ALA A 249 -4.94 -16.05 8.08
C ALA A 249 -5.42 -16.43 9.49
N THR A 250 -4.52 -16.58 10.47
CA THR A 250 -4.88 -16.83 11.87
C THR A 250 -5.72 -15.67 12.45
N CYS A 251 -5.33 -14.42 12.20
CA CYS A 251 -6.12 -13.27 12.66
C CYS A 251 -7.53 -13.26 12.06
N MET A 252 -7.66 -13.56 10.77
CA MET A 252 -8.94 -13.57 10.07
C MET A 252 -9.87 -14.70 10.54
N SER A 253 -9.34 -15.88 10.88
CA SER A 253 -10.14 -17.02 11.38
C SER A 253 -10.89 -16.71 12.67
N THR A 254 -10.55 -15.62 13.37
CA THR A 254 -11.23 -15.18 14.60
C THR A 254 -12.55 -14.45 14.37
N GLY A 255 -12.86 -14.03 13.16
CA GLY A 255 -14.00 -13.18 12.82
C GLY A 255 -13.89 -11.72 13.28
N CYS A 256 -12.78 -11.30 13.88
CA CYS A 256 -12.53 -9.92 14.26
C CYS A 256 -12.24 -9.04 13.04
N GLN A 257 -12.49 -7.73 13.15
CA GLN A 257 -12.02 -6.77 12.17
C GLN A 257 -10.49 -6.72 12.18
N VAL A 258 -9.84 -7.13 11.08
CA VAL A 258 -8.38 -7.11 10.96
C VAL A 258 -7.94 -5.85 10.22
N LYS A 259 -7.02 -5.10 10.85
CA LYS A 259 -6.35 -3.94 10.26
C LYS A 259 -4.86 -4.18 10.20
N VAL A 260 -4.21 -3.58 9.23
CA VAL A 260 -2.77 -3.79 9.01
C VAL A 260 -2.02 -2.45 8.92
N LEU A 261 -0.79 -2.45 9.40
CA LEU A 261 0.20 -1.46 9.00
C LEU A 261 0.86 -1.90 7.69
N PRO A 262 1.10 -0.98 6.76
CA PRO A 262 1.82 -1.25 5.52
C PRO A 262 3.22 -1.83 5.78
N TYR A 263 3.87 -2.37 4.73
CA TYR A 263 5.29 -2.73 4.80
C TYR A 263 6.17 -1.50 5.02
N ILE A 264 7.37 -1.69 5.58
CA ILE A 264 8.33 -0.59 5.81
C ILE A 264 8.60 0.22 4.53
N SER A 265 8.66 -0.47 3.38
CA SER A 265 8.84 0.17 2.07
C SER A 265 7.69 1.08 1.63
N GLU A 266 6.51 0.92 2.22
CA GLU A 266 5.30 1.69 1.92
C GLU A 266 5.07 2.83 2.94
N LEU A 267 5.78 2.80 4.09
CA LEU A 267 5.68 3.82 5.13
C LEU A 267 6.36 5.11 4.67
N VAL A 268 5.55 6.08 4.28
CA VAL A 268 6.02 7.41 3.89
C VAL A 268 6.15 8.28 5.15
N GLY A 269 7.33 8.70 5.49
CA GLY A 269 7.84 9.76 6.40
C GLY A 269 6.91 10.57 7.30
N THR A 270 5.71 10.12 7.62
CA THR A 270 4.78 10.78 8.53
C THR A 270 4.98 10.25 9.96
N SER A 271 5.02 11.16 10.92
CA SER A 271 5.18 10.86 12.35
C SER A 271 3.98 10.14 12.98
N ASP A 272 2.87 9.98 12.27
CA ASP A 272 1.61 9.41 12.76
C ASP A 272 1.36 8.03 12.14
N MET A 273 1.73 6.96 12.87
CA MET A 273 1.55 5.58 12.40
C MET A 273 0.09 5.13 12.43
N VAL A 274 -0.72 5.67 13.34
CA VAL A 274 -2.14 5.30 13.44
C VAL A 274 -2.93 5.74 12.21
N SER A 275 -2.55 6.86 11.59
CA SER A 275 -3.16 7.32 10.33
C SER A 275 -2.89 6.40 9.15
N GLN A 276 -1.86 5.57 9.22
CA GLN A 276 -1.48 4.62 8.18
C GLN A 276 -2.12 3.23 8.38
N ILE A 277 -2.82 3.01 9.50
CA ILE A 277 -3.56 1.77 9.76
C ILE A 277 -4.74 1.71 8.80
N ARG A 278 -4.73 0.72 7.91
CA ARG A 278 -5.80 0.47 6.94
C ARG A 278 -6.45 -0.89 7.14
N ASP A 279 -7.62 -1.07 6.55
CA ASP A 279 -8.22 -2.39 6.47
C ASP A 279 -7.34 -3.32 5.63
N ILE A 280 -7.35 -4.61 6.00
CA ILE A 280 -6.64 -5.64 5.24
C ILE A 280 -7.17 -5.67 3.80
N ASN A 281 -6.27 -5.83 2.84
CA ASN A 281 -6.64 -6.04 1.45
C ASN A 281 -6.15 -7.42 0.95
N ILE A 282 -6.61 -7.80 -0.23
CA ILE A 282 -6.24 -9.09 -0.83
C ILE A 282 -4.74 -9.20 -1.11
N ALA A 283 -4.06 -8.11 -1.45
CA ALA A 283 -2.63 -8.11 -1.66
C ALA A 283 -1.85 -8.53 -0.39
N ASP A 284 -2.34 -8.13 0.79
CA ASP A 284 -1.76 -8.54 2.08
C ASP A 284 -1.85 -10.05 2.29
N LEU A 285 -2.97 -10.68 1.90
CA LEU A 285 -3.19 -12.12 2.00
C LEU A 285 -2.36 -12.93 0.99
N LEU A 286 -2.04 -12.34 -0.14
CA LEU A 286 -1.19 -12.96 -1.14
C LEU A 286 0.30 -12.77 -0.86
N GLY A 287 0.64 -11.99 0.18
CA GLY A 287 2.03 -11.75 0.58
C GLY A 287 2.82 -10.95 -0.45
N ARG A 288 2.15 -10.07 -1.20
CA ARG A 288 2.76 -9.23 -2.23
C ARG A 288 2.92 -7.80 -1.73
N PRO A 289 4.13 -7.37 -1.33
CA PRO A 289 4.40 -5.98 -1.00
C PRO A 289 4.25 -5.11 -2.25
N GLN A 290 3.71 -3.91 -2.10
CA GLN A 290 3.75 -2.93 -3.18
C GLN A 290 5.21 -2.48 -3.36
N ILE A 291 5.74 -2.72 -4.56
CA ILE A 291 7.07 -2.27 -4.91
C ILE A 291 6.93 -0.91 -5.59
N THR A 292 7.38 0.13 -4.91
CA THR A 292 7.50 1.48 -5.47
C THR A 292 8.99 1.85 -5.51
N PHE A 293 9.65 1.59 -6.62
CA PHE A 293 11.00 2.08 -6.84
C PHE A 293 10.98 3.13 -7.96
N VAL A 294 11.63 4.25 -7.71
CA VAL A 294 12.10 5.12 -8.79
C VAL A 294 13.41 4.52 -9.29
N ASP A 295 13.35 3.86 -10.45
CA ASP A 295 14.50 3.22 -11.07
C ASP A 295 15.22 4.23 -11.97
N LYS A 296 16.54 4.40 -11.77
CA LYS A 296 17.37 5.28 -12.60
C LYS A 296 17.38 4.86 -14.08
N GLY A 297 17.29 3.57 -14.36
CA GLY A 297 17.19 3.05 -15.72
C GLY A 297 15.89 3.50 -16.40
N VAL A 298 14.78 3.50 -15.68
CA VAL A 298 13.49 3.99 -16.19
C VAL A 298 13.54 5.50 -16.42
N SER A 299 14.11 6.27 -15.49
CA SER A 299 14.31 7.72 -15.65
C SER A 299 15.06 8.03 -16.94
N SER A 300 16.12 7.30 -17.24
CA SER A 300 16.99 7.59 -18.39
C SER A 300 16.30 7.54 -19.75
N TYR A 301 15.21 6.77 -19.92
CA TYR A 301 14.52 6.69 -21.20
C TYR A 301 13.14 7.41 -21.22
N ILE A 302 12.60 7.83 -20.04
CA ILE A 302 11.30 8.54 -19.97
C ILE A 302 11.49 10.05 -19.79
N GLU A 303 12.48 10.47 -19.01
CA GLU A 303 12.69 11.87 -18.65
C GLU A 303 12.84 12.76 -19.88
N ASN A 304 12.11 13.90 -19.88
CA ASN A 304 12.09 14.88 -20.98
C ASN A 304 11.67 14.30 -22.34
N LYS A 305 10.85 13.23 -22.37
CA LYS A 305 10.32 12.65 -23.60
C LYS A 305 8.80 12.63 -23.60
N VAL A 306 8.24 12.72 -24.80
CA VAL A 306 6.78 12.55 -24.99
C VAL A 306 6.45 11.06 -24.92
N CYS A 307 5.60 10.69 -23.95
CA CYS A 307 5.13 9.32 -23.73
C CYS A 307 3.66 9.20 -24.14
N MET A 308 3.36 8.29 -25.05
CA MET A 308 1.99 7.95 -25.45
C MET A 308 1.56 6.62 -24.85
N ILE A 309 0.37 6.58 -24.26
CA ILE A 309 -0.22 5.38 -23.64
C ILE A 309 -1.55 5.09 -24.33
N THR A 310 -1.61 4.04 -25.17
CA THR A 310 -2.86 3.58 -25.74
C THR A 310 -3.60 2.69 -24.76
N GLY A 311 -4.92 2.82 -24.63
CA GLY A 311 -5.69 2.20 -23.58
C GLY A 311 -5.39 2.81 -22.21
N GLY A 312 -5.07 4.10 -22.16
CA GLY A 312 -4.59 4.78 -20.97
C GLY A 312 -5.65 4.99 -19.89
N GLY A 313 -6.94 4.89 -20.21
CA GLY A 313 -8.05 4.84 -19.24
C GLY A 313 -8.27 3.46 -18.61
N GLY A 314 -7.68 2.40 -19.16
CA GLY A 314 -7.76 1.03 -18.63
C GLY A 314 -6.99 0.85 -17.32
N SER A 315 -7.19 -0.29 -16.64
CA SER A 315 -6.56 -0.58 -15.34
C SER A 315 -5.02 -0.57 -15.38
N ILE A 316 -4.41 -1.07 -16.45
CA ILE A 316 -2.94 -1.04 -16.62
C ILE A 316 -2.50 0.32 -17.15
N GLY A 317 -3.21 0.85 -18.17
CA GLY A 317 -2.86 2.13 -18.78
C GLY A 317 -2.91 3.30 -17.81
N SER A 318 -3.92 3.38 -16.95
CA SER A 318 -4.03 4.44 -15.93
C SER A 318 -2.91 4.36 -14.90
N GLU A 319 -2.48 3.16 -14.54
CA GLU A 319 -1.34 3.00 -13.62
C GLU A 319 -0.01 3.31 -14.33
N LEU A 320 0.13 2.99 -15.64
CA LEU A 320 1.29 3.46 -16.43
C LEU A 320 1.37 4.99 -16.40
N VAL A 321 0.24 5.69 -16.60
CA VAL A 321 0.19 7.15 -16.47
C VAL A 321 0.66 7.59 -15.09
N ARG A 322 0.11 7.02 -14.00
CA ARG A 322 0.49 7.36 -12.60
C ARG A 322 1.97 7.18 -12.31
N GLN A 323 2.58 6.16 -12.89
CA GLN A 323 4.00 5.90 -12.66
C GLN A 323 4.90 6.72 -13.56
N ILE A 324 4.56 6.87 -14.85
CA ILE A 324 5.34 7.64 -15.82
C ILE A 324 5.49 9.11 -15.41
N VAL A 325 4.43 9.74 -14.89
CA VAL A 325 4.47 11.14 -14.44
C VAL A 325 5.51 11.41 -13.36
N LYS A 326 5.90 10.39 -12.58
CA LYS A 326 6.94 10.48 -11.54
C LYS A 326 8.35 10.62 -12.11
N TYR A 327 8.54 10.28 -13.37
CA TYR A 327 9.82 10.34 -14.07
C TYR A 327 9.98 11.62 -14.94
N HIS A 328 9.12 12.61 -14.72
CA HIS A 328 9.19 13.93 -15.37
C HIS A 328 9.25 13.88 -16.91
N PRO A 329 8.29 13.20 -17.58
CA PRO A 329 8.20 13.23 -19.03
C PRO A 329 7.96 14.66 -19.52
N GLU A 330 8.33 14.97 -20.76
CA GLU A 330 8.00 16.23 -21.43
C GLU A 330 6.47 16.39 -21.55
N LYS A 331 5.78 15.35 -21.99
CA LYS A 331 4.33 15.28 -22.13
C LYS A 331 3.85 13.84 -22.01
N VAL A 332 2.66 13.66 -21.43
CA VAL A 332 1.93 12.37 -21.42
C VAL A 332 0.70 12.50 -22.30
N VAL A 333 0.57 11.59 -23.29
CA VAL A 333 -0.58 11.51 -24.19
C VAL A 333 -1.34 10.20 -23.89
N ILE A 334 -2.58 10.31 -23.49
CA ILE A 334 -3.49 9.21 -23.25
C ILE A 334 -4.36 9.03 -24.50
N VAL A 335 -4.34 7.85 -25.11
CA VAL A 335 -5.24 7.50 -26.22
C VAL A 335 -6.19 6.40 -25.75
N ASP A 336 -7.48 6.66 -25.74
CA ASP A 336 -8.51 5.70 -25.32
C ASP A 336 -9.82 5.92 -26.08
N VAL A 337 -10.61 4.87 -26.25
CA VAL A 337 -11.96 4.96 -26.83
C VAL A 337 -13.02 5.34 -25.78
N TYR A 338 -12.73 5.11 -24.51
CA TYR A 338 -13.66 5.35 -23.40
C TYR A 338 -13.31 6.64 -22.64
N GLU A 339 -14.07 7.70 -22.95
CA GLU A 339 -13.81 9.05 -22.46
C GLU A 339 -13.79 9.18 -20.93
N ASN A 340 -14.74 8.50 -20.23
CA ASN A 340 -14.89 8.70 -18.80
C ASN A 340 -13.64 8.29 -18.02
N SER A 341 -13.11 7.08 -18.28
CA SER A 341 -11.90 6.61 -17.59
C SER A 341 -10.66 7.43 -17.97
N ALA A 342 -10.57 7.88 -19.23
CA ALA A 342 -9.48 8.74 -19.69
C ALA A 342 -9.56 10.14 -19.02
N TYR A 343 -10.76 10.68 -18.87
CA TYR A 343 -10.99 11.93 -18.13
C TYR A 343 -10.65 11.80 -16.64
N GLU A 344 -11.09 10.72 -16.00
CA GLU A 344 -10.83 10.48 -14.56
C GLU A 344 -9.33 10.48 -14.25
N ILE A 345 -8.51 9.75 -15.02
CA ILE A 345 -7.06 9.72 -14.81
C ILE A 345 -6.42 11.08 -15.12
N GLN A 346 -6.86 11.81 -16.15
CA GLN A 346 -6.39 13.16 -16.41
C GLN A 346 -6.64 14.08 -15.21
N GLN A 347 -7.88 14.08 -14.69
CA GLN A 347 -8.25 14.91 -13.54
C GLN A 347 -7.49 14.52 -12.26
N GLU A 348 -7.20 13.24 -12.08
CA GLU A 348 -6.36 12.77 -10.97
C GLU A 348 -4.95 13.39 -11.05
N ILE A 349 -4.32 13.33 -12.22
CA ILE A 349 -2.97 13.87 -12.43
C ILE A 349 -2.96 15.40 -12.27
N LEU A 350 -3.91 16.11 -12.88
CA LEU A 350 -4.00 17.56 -12.76
C LEU A 350 -4.22 18.05 -11.32
N ARG A 351 -5.01 17.31 -10.53
CA ARG A 351 -5.20 17.61 -9.09
C ARG A 351 -3.92 17.36 -8.28
N THR A 352 -3.14 16.35 -8.65
CA THR A 352 -1.96 15.92 -7.89
C THR A 352 -0.73 16.76 -8.21
N TYR A 353 -0.50 17.05 -9.50
CA TYR A 353 0.73 17.69 -9.99
C TYR A 353 0.53 19.16 -10.40
N GLY A 354 -0.72 19.64 -10.48
CA GLY A 354 -1.08 21.01 -10.87
C GLY A 354 -1.85 21.07 -12.18
N ALA A 355 -2.64 22.13 -12.35
CA ALA A 355 -3.52 22.30 -13.52
C ALA A 355 -2.74 22.46 -14.85
N ASP A 356 -1.49 22.89 -14.79
CA ASP A 356 -0.64 23.13 -15.96
C ASP A 356 0.25 21.93 -16.31
N TYR A 357 0.04 20.75 -15.66
CA TYR A 357 0.83 19.56 -15.97
C TYR A 357 0.63 19.12 -17.43
N PRO A 358 1.69 18.79 -18.19
CA PRO A 358 1.62 18.51 -19.62
C PRO A 358 1.03 17.11 -19.91
N ILE A 359 -0.28 16.96 -19.71
CA ILE A 359 -1.05 15.75 -20.02
C ILE A 359 -2.15 16.07 -21.01
N ARG A 360 -2.32 15.22 -22.04
CA ARG A 360 -3.36 15.29 -23.04
C ARG A 360 -4.15 13.99 -23.09
N VAL A 361 -5.42 14.09 -23.40
CA VAL A 361 -6.32 12.96 -23.66
C VAL A 361 -6.83 13.08 -25.08
N GLU A 362 -6.64 12.02 -25.85
CA GLU A 362 -7.13 11.86 -27.21
C GLU A 362 -8.13 10.70 -27.24
N ILE A 363 -9.36 11.01 -27.60
CA ILE A 363 -10.42 10.00 -27.73
C ILE A 363 -10.36 9.45 -29.15
N ALA A 364 -9.78 8.24 -29.26
CA ALA A 364 -9.55 7.61 -30.56
C ALA A 364 -9.46 6.08 -30.43
N SER A 365 -9.84 5.39 -31.52
CA SER A 365 -9.66 3.95 -31.67
C SER A 365 -8.31 3.64 -32.32
N ILE A 366 -7.59 2.67 -31.77
CA ILE A 366 -6.36 2.14 -32.40
C ILE A 366 -6.63 1.45 -33.75
N THR A 367 -7.88 1.10 -34.04
CA THR A 367 -8.29 0.53 -35.32
C THR A 367 -8.38 1.56 -36.44
N ASP A 368 -8.52 2.83 -36.09
CA ASP A 368 -8.52 3.95 -37.01
C ASP A 368 -7.08 4.36 -37.35
N ARG A 369 -6.61 3.90 -38.50
CA ARG A 369 -5.23 4.10 -38.94
C ARG A 369 -4.91 5.57 -39.21
N ASP A 370 -5.85 6.28 -39.85
CA ASP A 370 -5.62 7.68 -40.25
C ASP A 370 -5.59 8.57 -39.01
N LYS A 371 -6.49 8.32 -38.06
CA LYS A 371 -6.46 9.02 -36.76
C LYS A 371 -5.19 8.72 -35.97
N MET A 372 -4.69 7.48 -35.98
CA MET A 372 -3.41 7.16 -35.35
C MET A 372 -2.25 7.93 -36.02
N ASP A 373 -2.22 8.01 -37.33
CA ASP A 373 -1.19 8.77 -38.07
C ASP A 373 -1.21 10.27 -37.71
N GLU A 374 -2.41 10.85 -37.66
CA GLU A 374 -2.62 12.23 -37.20
C GLU A 374 -2.04 12.45 -35.79
N LEU A 375 -2.40 11.59 -34.82
CA LEU A 375 -1.96 11.70 -33.43
C LEU A 375 -0.44 11.54 -33.27
N PHE A 376 0.17 10.62 -34.03
CA PHE A 376 1.63 10.47 -34.04
C PHE A 376 2.31 11.66 -34.69
N THR A 377 1.72 12.28 -35.71
CA THR A 377 2.23 13.51 -36.33
C THR A 377 2.15 14.70 -35.39
N GLU A 378 1.02 14.88 -34.68
CA GLU A 378 0.79 16.01 -33.78
C GLU A 378 1.66 15.92 -32.52
N HIS A 379 1.74 14.72 -31.92
CA HIS A 379 2.36 14.58 -30.62
C HIS A 379 3.83 14.10 -30.67
N MET A 380 4.27 13.53 -31.79
CA MET A 380 5.63 13.00 -32.01
C MET A 380 6.19 12.21 -30.83
N PRO A 381 5.44 11.15 -30.36
CA PRO A 381 5.85 10.41 -29.19
C PRO A 381 7.20 9.73 -29.39
N LYS A 382 8.05 9.77 -28.37
CA LYS A 382 9.31 9.04 -28.34
C LYS A 382 9.16 7.66 -27.71
N ILE A 383 8.21 7.53 -26.80
CA ILE A 383 7.93 6.28 -26.09
C ILE A 383 6.45 5.95 -26.22
N VAL A 384 6.15 4.73 -26.60
CA VAL A 384 4.77 4.22 -26.71
C VAL A 384 4.59 3.01 -25.80
N PHE A 385 3.62 3.09 -24.89
CA PHE A 385 3.12 1.95 -24.13
C PHE A 385 1.77 1.55 -24.69
N HIS A 386 1.72 0.35 -25.29
CA HIS A 386 0.51 -0.14 -25.95
C HIS A 386 -0.25 -1.10 -25.02
N ALA A 387 -1.25 -0.56 -24.31
CA ALA A 387 -2.11 -1.30 -23.38
C ALA A 387 -3.57 -1.44 -23.87
N ALA A 388 -3.90 -0.91 -25.05
CA ALA A 388 -5.21 -1.03 -25.66
C ALA A 388 -5.43 -2.47 -26.19
N ALA A 389 -6.41 -3.19 -25.64
CA ALA A 389 -6.81 -4.50 -26.10
C ALA A 389 -8.15 -4.93 -25.51
N HIS A 390 -8.93 -5.72 -26.24
CA HIS A 390 -10.05 -6.48 -25.70
C HIS A 390 -9.53 -7.70 -24.94
N LYS A 391 -9.90 -7.85 -23.65
CA LYS A 391 -9.32 -8.88 -22.75
C LYS A 391 -10.29 -9.92 -22.23
N HIS A 392 -11.61 -9.71 -22.37
CA HIS A 392 -12.61 -10.60 -21.81
C HIS A 392 -12.81 -11.84 -22.69
N VAL A 393 -12.27 -12.98 -22.23
CA VAL A 393 -12.30 -14.24 -22.97
C VAL A 393 -13.72 -14.60 -23.43
N PRO A 394 -14.77 -14.65 -22.57
CA PRO A 394 -16.11 -15.04 -23.03
C PRO A 394 -16.71 -14.14 -24.11
N LEU A 395 -16.38 -12.83 -24.06
CA LEU A 395 -16.87 -11.88 -25.08
C LEU A 395 -16.13 -12.05 -26.40
N MET A 396 -14.85 -12.35 -26.37
CA MET A 396 -14.04 -12.55 -27.59
C MET A 396 -14.34 -13.88 -28.25
N GLU A 397 -14.74 -14.89 -27.50
CA GLU A 397 -15.26 -16.15 -28.05
C GLU A 397 -16.55 -15.94 -28.89
N THR A 398 -17.39 -15.00 -28.44
CA THR A 398 -18.63 -14.68 -29.17
C THR A 398 -18.44 -13.64 -30.28
N ASN A 399 -17.33 -12.89 -30.27
CA ASN A 399 -17.01 -11.84 -31.24
C ASN A 399 -15.53 -11.95 -31.70
N PRO A 400 -15.16 -13.05 -32.36
CA PRO A 400 -13.77 -13.29 -32.78
C PRO A 400 -13.28 -12.29 -33.83
N GLU A 401 -14.17 -11.80 -34.70
CA GLU A 401 -13.89 -10.77 -35.69
C GLU A 401 -13.49 -9.45 -35.05
N GLU A 402 -14.18 -9.06 -33.96
CA GLU A 402 -13.88 -7.82 -33.20
C GLU A 402 -12.59 -7.95 -32.39
N ALA A 403 -12.34 -9.15 -31.86
CA ALA A 403 -11.06 -9.43 -31.20
C ALA A 403 -9.88 -9.26 -32.17
N CYS A 404 -10.01 -9.74 -33.41
CA CYS A 404 -8.98 -9.58 -34.45
C CYS A 404 -8.84 -8.13 -34.90
N LYS A 405 -9.96 -7.42 -35.15
CA LYS A 405 -9.96 -6.01 -35.57
C LYS A 405 -9.24 -5.14 -34.54
N ASN A 406 -9.63 -5.25 -33.28
CA ASN A 406 -9.06 -4.43 -32.22
C ASN A 406 -7.65 -4.87 -31.82
N ASN A 407 -7.46 -6.15 -31.48
CA ASN A 407 -6.18 -6.57 -30.92
C ASN A 407 -5.10 -6.69 -31.99
N ILE A 408 -5.37 -7.42 -33.11
CA ILE A 408 -4.35 -7.67 -34.14
C ILE A 408 -4.13 -6.42 -34.99
N PHE A 409 -5.19 -5.91 -35.66
CA PHE A 409 -5.03 -4.79 -36.58
C PHE A 409 -4.80 -3.46 -35.85
N GLY A 410 -5.39 -3.27 -34.66
CA GLY A 410 -5.08 -2.14 -33.83
C GLY A 410 -3.61 -2.11 -33.40
N THR A 411 -3.04 -3.27 -32.97
CA THR A 411 -1.61 -3.38 -32.66
C THR A 411 -0.74 -3.12 -33.88
N LEU A 412 -1.10 -3.69 -35.04
CA LEU A 412 -0.38 -3.47 -36.30
C LEU A 412 -0.35 -1.99 -36.69
N ASN A 413 -1.49 -1.27 -36.61
CA ASN A 413 -1.58 0.15 -36.91
C ASN A 413 -0.65 0.95 -36.00
N VAL A 414 -0.75 0.77 -34.68
CA VAL A 414 0.06 1.54 -33.71
C VAL A 414 1.54 1.22 -33.89
N ALA A 415 1.93 -0.05 -34.13
CA ALA A 415 3.31 -0.45 -34.36
C ALA A 415 3.88 0.14 -35.65
N GLN A 416 3.09 0.16 -36.75
CA GLN A 416 3.49 0.79 -38.01
C GLN A 416 3.63 2.31 -37.90
N MET A 417 2.77 2.98 -37.13
CA MET A 417 2.90 4.41 -36.85
C MET A 417 4.11 4.71 -35.98
N ALA A 418 4.40 3.84 -35.00
CA ALA A 418 5.59 3.98 -34.18
C ALA A 418 6.88 3.92 -35.02
N ASP A 419 6.97 2.98 -35.95
CA ASP A 419 8.10 2.85 -36.88
C ASP A 419 8.17 4.07 -37.84
N LYS A 420 7.06 4.43 -38.48
CA LYS A 420 6.96 5.54 -39.44
C LYS A 420 7.41 6.87 -38.84
N HIS A 421 7.02 7.15 -37.59
CA HIS A 421 7.28 8.43 -36.90
C HIS A 421 8.54 8.40 -36.01
N GLY A 422 9.33 7.33 -36.07
CA GLY A 422 10.63 7.23 -35.40
C GLY A 422 10.52 7.25 -33.87
N VAL A 423 9.57 6.49 -33.34
CA VAL A 423 9.47 6.18 -31.90
C VAL A 423 10.72 5.43 -31.47
N GLU A 424 11.29 5.80 -30.32
CA GLU A 424 12.49 5.15 -29.80
C GLU A 424 12.17 3.79 -29.18
N LYS A 425 11.09 3.71 -28.37
CA LYS A 425 10.65 2.49 -27.69
C LYS A 425 9.14 2.26 -27.83
N PHE A 426 8.79 1.03 -28.15
CA PHE A 426 7.43 0.54 -28.21
C PHE A 426 7.29 -0.67 -27.28
N VAL A 427 6.53 -0.55 -26.21
CA VAL A 427 6.32 -1.62 -25.22
C VAL A 427 4.86 -2.04 -25.22
N MET A 428 4.59 -3.27 -25.69
CA MET A 428 3.25 -3.84 -25.72
C MET A 428 2.95 -4.66 -24.47
N ILE A 429 1.78 -4.44 -23.88
CA ILE A 429 1.24 -5.27 -22.81
C ILE A 429 0.70 -6.58 -23.38
N SER A 430 1.21 -7.73 -22.92
CA SER A 430 0.75 -9.06 -23.28
C SER A 430 0.26 -9.86 -22.06
N THR A 431 -0.03 -11.14 -22.23
CA THR A 431 -0.67 -11.98 -21.22
C THR A 431 -0.13 -13.41 -21.25
N ASP A 432 -0.22 -14.11 -20.12
CA ASP A 432 0.00 -15.56 -19.99
C ASP A 432 -0.88 -16.39 -20.94
N LYS A 433 -2.06 -15.88 -21.31
CA LYS A 433 -3.00 -16.56 -22.22
C LYS A 433 -2.56 -16.58 -23.68
N ALA A 434 -1.53 -15.84 -24.04
CA ALA A 434 -0.87 -15.92 -25.34
C ALA A 434 0.01 -17.17 -25.50
N VAL A 435 0.28 -17.88 -24.39
CA VAL A 435 1.07 -19.13 -24.37
C VAL A 435 0.15 -20.32 -24.64
N ASN A 436 0.39 -21.08 -25.72
CA ASN A 436 -0.44 -22.22 -26.13
C ASN A 436 -1.94 -21.87 -25.99
N PRO A 437 -2.45 -20.87 -26.72
CA PRO A 437 -3.77 -20.31 -26.47
C PRO A 437 -4.87 -21.37 -26.72
N THR A 438 -5.88 -21.35 -25.83
CA THR A 438 -7.09 -22.20 -25.96
C THR A 438 -8.33 -21.34 -26.22
N ASN A 439 -8.16 -20.05 -26.36
CA ASN A 439 -9.22 -19.09 -26.60
C ASN A 439 -8.79 -18.00 -27.59
N VAL A 440 -9.79 -17.37 -28.23
CA VAL A 440 -9.62 -16.35 -29.26
C VAL A 440 -8.79 -15.17 -28.76
N MET A 441 -9.09 -14.67 -27.55
CA MET A 441 -8.36 -13.54 -26.98
C MET A 441 -6.86 -13.83 -26.83
N GLY A 442 -6.51 -15.02 -26.31
CA GLY A 442 -5.12 -15.48 -26.19
C GLY A 442 -4.45 -15.61 -27.55
N ALA A 443 -5.14 -16.18 -28.55
CA ALA A 443 -4.63 -16.32 -29.93
C ALA A 443 -4.38 -14.94 -30.55
N THR A 444 -5.29 -13.96 -30.41
CA THR A 444 -5.07 -12.59 -30.92
C THR A 444 -3.86 -11.93 -30.25
N LYS A 445 -3.65 -12.13 -28.94
CA LYS A 445 -2.49 -11.56 -28.24
C LYS A 445 -1.19 -12.24 -28.65
N ARG A 446 -1.21 -13.56 -28.95
CA ARG A 446 -0.05 -14.25 -29.53
C ARG A 446 0.33 -13.67 -30.89
N CYS A 447 -0.66 -13.46 -31.77
CA CYS A 447 -0.44 -12.81 -33.05
C CYS A 447 0.13 -11.39 -32.91
N CYS A 448 -0.32 -10.61 -31.89
CA CYS A 448 0.27 -9.31 -31.58
C CYS A 448 1.75 -9.40 -31.18
N GLU A 449 2.15 -10.45 -30.42
CA GLU A 449 3.56 -10.69 -30.10
C GLU A 449 4.39 -10.97 -31.36
N GLU A 450 3.84 -11.73 -32.29
CA GLU A 450 4.48 -12.02 -33.60
C GLU A 450 4.62 -10.76 -34.45
N ILE A 451 3.62 -9.86 -34.43
CA ILE A 451 3.72 -8.53 -35.07
C ILE A 451 4.86 -7.70 -34.46
N VAL A 452 4.96 -7.65 -33.13
CA VAL A 452 6.03 -6.93 -32.41
C VAL A 452 7.41 -7.49 -32.81
N GLN A 453 7.57 -8.81 -32.86
CA GLN A 453 8.81 -9.45 -33.29
C GLN A 453 9.12 -9.20 -34.78
N MET A 454 8.10 -9.27 -35.65
CA MET A 454 8.22 -8.94 -37.06
C MET A 454 8.72 -7.51 -37.28
N MET A 455 8.14 -6.54 -36.59
CA MET A 455 8.53 -5.12 -36.68
C MET A 455 9.99 -4.93 -36.23
N ALA A 456 10.40 -5.54 -35.13
CA ALA A 456 11.78 -5.51 -34.69
C ALA A 456 12.76 -6.14 -35.69
N GLN A 457 12.40 -7.26 -36.32
CA GLN A 457 13.23 -7.97 -37.31
C GLN A 457 13.25 -7.29 -38.66
N SER A 458 12.42 -6.28 -38.90
CA SER A 458 12.33 -5.54 -40.18
C SER A 458 13.38 -4.45 -40.36
N GLY A 459 14.33 -4.29 -39.43
CA GLY A 459 15.35 -3.26 -39.48
C GLY A 459 14.87 -1.89 -38.99
N SER A 460 13.76 -1.84 -38.27
CA SER A 460 13.25 -0.64 -37.61
C SER A 460 14.26 -0.06 -36.61
N ARG A 461 14.27 1.26 -36.47
CA ARG A 461 15.03 1.96 -35.40
C ARG A 461 14.29 1.93 -34.05
N THR A 462 13.00 1.60 -34.07
CA THR A 462 12.19 1.49 -32.86
C THR A 462 12.51 0.18 -32.13
N GLU A 463 12.80 0.26 -30.85
CA GLU A 463 12.98 -0.92 -29.99
C GLU A 463 11.61 -1.48 -29.59
N PHE A 464 11.13 -2.45 -30.36
CA PHE A 464 9.87 -3.13 -30.11
C PHE A 464 10.02 -4.22 -29.06
N ALA A 465 9.16 -4.25 -28.06
CA ALA A 465 9.12 -5.31 -27.06
C ALA A 465 7.69 -5.60 -26.59
N ALA A 466 7.47 -6.81 -26.09
CA ALA A 466 6.22 -7.21 -25.43
C ALA A 466 6.51 -7.68 -24.01
N VAL A 467 5.55 -7.49 -23.09
CA VAL A 467 5.67 -7.91 -21.69
C VAL A 467 4.48 -8.78 -21.31
N ARG A 468 4.75 -10.06 -21.01
CA ARG A 468 3.77 -11.05 -20.54
C ARG A 468 3.67 -11.05 -19.03
N PHE A 469 2.45 -11.03 -18.52
CA PHE A 469 2.16 -11.34 -17.13
C PHE A 469 0.76 -11.95 -17.00
N GLY A 470 0.51 -12.58 -15.86
CA GLY A 470 -0.77 -13.22 -15.55
C GLY A 470 -1.83 -12.25 -15.04
N ASN A 471 -2.71 -12.71 -14.14
CA ASN A 471 -3.78 -11.86 -13.66
C ASN A 471 -3.26 -10.77 -12.73
N VAL A 472 -3.92 -9.62 -12.77
CA VAL A 472 -3.66 -8.52 -11.84
C VAL A 472 -4.85 -8.31 -10.90
N LEU A 473 -4.54 -7.98 -9.63
CA LEU A 473 -5.53 -7.82 -8.58
C LEU A 473 -6.38 -6.57 -8.80
N GLY A 474 -7.70 -6.74 -8.72
CA GLY A 474 -8.64 -5.61 -8.70
C GLY A 474 -8.82 -4.89 -10.04
N SER A 475 -8.38 -5.46 -11.17
CA SER A 475 -8.66 -4.89 -12.50
C SER A 475 -10.15 -4.98 -12.83
N ASN A 476 -10.64 -4.01 -13.62
CA ASN A 476 -12.04 -3.93 -14.03
C ASN A 476 -12.50 -5.23 -14.68
N GLY A 477 -13.67 -5.76 -14.28
CA GLY A 477 -14.25 -7.00 -14.76
C GLY A 477 -13.48 -8.28 -14.37
N SER A 478 -12.54 -8.21 -13.42
CA SER A 478 -11.83 -9.40 -12.91
C SER A 478 -12.61 -10.10 -11.79
N VAL A 479 -12.13 -11.27 -11.39
CA VAL A 479 -12.78 -12.16 -10.41
C VAL A 479 -13.02 -11.50 -9.04
N ILE A 480 -12.12 -10.63 -8.58
CA ILE A 480 -12.22 -9.99 -7.26
C ILE A 480 -13.38 -8.99 -7.16
N PRO A 481 -13.55 -8.02 -8.07
CA PRO A 481 -14.75 -7.18 -8.11
C PRO A 481 -16.05 -7.99 -8.20
N LEU A 482 -16.06 -9.04 -9.04
CA LEU A 482 -17.22 -9.92 -9.18
C LEU A 482 -17.57 -10.60 -7.87
N PHE A 483 -16.61 -11.22 -7.19
CA PHE A 483 -16.84 -11.87 -5.90
C PHE A 483 -17.32 -10.88 -4.84
N LYS A 484 -16.72 -9.68 -4.77
CA LYS A 484 -17.19 -8.64 -3.85
C LYS A 484 -18.64 -8.23 -4.09
N GLU A 485 -19.03 -8.13 -5.35
CA GLU A 485 -20.42 -7.81 -5.72
C GLU A 485 -21.36 -8.95 -5.35
N GLN A 486 -21.00 -10.21 -5.65
CA GLN A 486 -21.77 -11.38 -5.28
C GLN A 486 -21.95 -11.49 -3.77
N ILE A 487 -20.89 -11.28 -2.97
CA ILE A 487 -20.96 -11.30 -1.51
C ILE A 487 -21.86 -10.17 -0.99
N LYS A 488 -21.73 -8.96 -1.54
CA LYS A 488 -22.61 -7.82 -1.19
C LYS A 488 -24.09 -8.12 -1.40
N ASN A 489 -24.40 -8.91 -2.44
CA ASN A 489 -25.76 -9.27 -2.81
C ASN A 489 -26.26 -10.54 -2.09
N GLY A 490 -25.50 -11.06 -1.10
CA GLY A 490 -25.88 -12.24 -0.33
C GLY A 490 -25.49 -13.58 -0.97
N GLY A 491 -24.69 -13.57 -2.02
CA GLY A 491 -24.22 -14.77 -2.71
C GLY A 491 -25.18 -15.30 -3.79
N PRO A 492 -24.95 -16.52 -4.33
CA PRO A 492 -23.74 -17.32 -4.12
C PRO A 492 -22.50 -16.74 -4.83
N VAL A 493 -21.33 -17.04 -4.29
CA VAL A 493 -20.06 -16.79 -4.99
C VAL A 493 -19.83 -17.90 -5.99
N THR A 494 -19.59 -17.54 -7.25
CA THR A 494 -19.44 -18.51 -8.35
C THR A 494 -17.98 -18.78 -8.69
N VAL A 495 -17.51 -20.01 -8.50
CA VAL A 495 -16.17 -20.48 -8.86
C VAL A 495 -16.29 -21.49 -9.98
N THR A 496 -15.45 -21.38 -11.02
CA THR A 496 -15.58 -22.24 -12.21
C THR A 496 -15.13 -23.67 -11.95
N HIS A 497 -14.11 -23.89 -11.12
CA HIS A 497 -13.67 -25.24 -10.74
C HIS A 497 -12.97 -25.20 -9.38
N PRO A 498 -13.12 -26.22 -8.50
CA PRO A 498 -12.48 -26.23 -7.19
C PRO A 498 -10.94 -26.18 -7.23
N ASP A 499 -10.34 -26.75 -8.26
CA ASP A 499 -8.88 -26.81 -8.42
C ASP A 499 -8.30 -25.76 -9.34
N ILE A 500 -9.11 -24.79 -9.79
CA ILE A 500 -8.61 -23.74 -10.69
C ILE A 500 -7.59 -22.86 -9.97
N ILE A 501 -6.46 -22.66 -10.61
CA ILE A 501 -5.32 -21.92 -10.10
C ILE A 501 -5.01 -20.76 -11.04
N ARG A 502 -4.68 -19.60 -10.46
CA ARG A 502 -4.22 -18.43 -11.22
C ARG A 502 -3.03 -17.78 -10.50
N TYR A 503 -2.19 -17.15 -11.28
CA TYR A 503 -1.16 -16.27 -10.76
C TYR A 503 -1.71 -14.87 -10.59
N PHE A 504 -1.32 -14.19 -9.52
CA PHE A 504 -1.74 -12.82 -9.27
C PHE A 504 -0.57 -11.90 -8.94
N MET A 505 -0.67 -10.67 -9.43
CA MET A 505 0.25 -9.58 -9.14
C MET A 505 -0.54 -8.32 -8.83
N THR A 506 0.01 -7.36 -8.09
CA THR A 506 -0.66 -6.05 -7.96
C THR A 506 -0.47 -5.24 -9.25
N ILE A 507 -1.42 -4.36 -9.57
CA ILE A 507 -1.31 -3.50 -10.76
C ILE A 507 -0.06 -2.60 -10.68
N PRO A 508 0.25 -1.94 -9.54
CA PRO A 508 1.47 -1.15 -9.42
C PRO A 508 2.76 -1.96 -9.59
N GLU A 509 2.81 -3.21 -9.09
CA GLU A 509 3.96 -4.10 -9.28
C GLU A 509 4.14 -4.46 -10.76
N ALA A 510 3.05 -4.87 -11.43
CA ALA A 510 3.09 -5.22 -12.85
C ALA A 510 3.60 -4.05 -13.69
N VAL A 511 3.07 -2.86 -13.48
CA VAL A 511 3.46 -1.65 -14.22
C VAL A 511 4.90 -1.25 -13.94
N SER A 512 5.35 -1.31 -12.68
CA SER A 512 6.75 -1.03 -12.34
C SER A 512 7.71 -1.97 -13.09
N LEU A 513 7.36 -3.27 -13.16
CA LEU A 513 8.16 -4.25 -13.91
C LEU A 513 8.08 -4.06 -15.43
N VAL A 514 6.93 -3.61 -15.97
CA VAL A 514 6.79 -3.23 -17.39
C VAL A 514 7.70 -2.07 -17.74
N LEU A 515 7.74 -1.04 -16.92
CA LEU A 515 8.64 0.11 -17.11
C LEU A 515 10.11 -0.34 -17.06
N GLN A 516 10.47 -1.22 -16.12
CA GLN A 516 11.83 -1.78 -16.05
C GLN A 516 12.17 -2.69 -17.24
N ALA A 517 11.22 -3.50 -17.73
CA ALA A 517 11.40 -4.29 -18.93
C ALA A 517 11.72 -3.40 -20.15
N GLY A 518 11.06 -2.22 -20.23
CA GLY A 518 11.40 -1.19 -21.23
C GLY A 518 12.86 -0.72 -21.19
N THR A 519 13.50 -0.72 -20.01
CA THR A 519 14.93 -0.42 -19.88
C THR A 519 15.82 -1.49 -20.55
N PHE A 520 15.39 -2.75 -20.52
CA PHE A 520 16.16 -3.87 -21.07
C PHE A 520 15.87 -4.15 -22.53
N ALA A 521 14.81 -3.55 -23.12
CA ALA A 521 14.41 -3.75 -24.49
C ALA A 521 15.48 -3.26 -25.46
N LYS A 522 15.82 -4.11 -26.45
CA LYS A 522 16.77 -3.87 -27.55
C LYS A 522 16.15 -4.14 -28.92
N GLY A 523 14.96 -4.78 -28.94
CA GLY A 523 14.16 -5.06 -30.11
C GLY A 523 13.82 -6.55 -30.29
N GLY A 524 12.53 -6.87 -30.25
CA GLY A 524 11.97 -8.19 -30.47
C GLY A 524 11.84 -9.09 -29.23
N GLU A 525 12.18 -8.59 -28.03
CA GLU A 525 12.06 -9.37 -26.81
C GLU A 525 10.60 -9.52 -26.38
N ILE A 526 10.28 -10.73 -25.90
CA ILE A 526 9.09 -11.01 -25.12
C ILE A 526 9.53 -11.20 -23.68
N PHE A 527 9.34 -10.16 -22.86
CA PHE A 527 9.62 -10.25 -21.44
C PHE A 527 8.51 -11.01 -20.71
N VAL A 528 8.89 -11.80 -19.72
CA VAL A 528 7.99 -12.59 -18.89
C VAL A 528 8.21 -12.22 -17.44
N LEU A 529 7.14 -11.76 -16.78
CA LEU A 529 7.23 -11.37 -15.38
C LEU A 529 7.08 -12.58 -14.46
N ASN A 530 7.89 -12.61 -13.39
CA ASN A 530 7.78 -13.60 -12.33
C ASN A 530 6.49 -13.38 -11.55
N MET A 531 5.52 -14.24 -11.74
CA MET A 531 4.21 -14.15 -11.10
C MET A 531 4.20 -14.69 -9.66
N GLY A 532 5.32 -15.24 -9.15
CA GLY A 532 5.42 -15.84 -7.83
C GLY A 532 4.53 -17.07 -7.68
N GLU A 533 4.02 -17.31 -6.46
CA GLU A 533 3.24 -18.50 -6.13
C GLU A 533 1.83 -18.49 -6.74
N PRO A 534 1.38 -19.63 -7.23
CA PRO A 534 0.02 -19.78 -7.74
C PRO A 534 -1.02 -19.76 -6.61
N VAL A 535 -2.22 -19.27 -6.92
CA VAL A 535 -3.32 -19.10 -5.95
C VAL A 535 -4.55 -19.87 -6.42
N LYS A 536 -5.11 -20.72 -5.56
CA LYS A 536 -6.41 -21.35 -5.80
C LYS A 536 -7.52 -20.31 -5.71
N ILE A 537 -8.37 -20.25 -6.73
CA ILE A 537 -9.50 -19.29 -6.78
C ILE A 537 -10.53 -19.58 -5.69
N LEU A 538 -10.70 -20.84 -5.29
CA LEU A 538 -11.55 -21.23 -4.18
C LEU A 538 -11.06 -20.58 -2.86
N THR A 539 -9.78 -20.70 -2.54
CA THR A 539 -9.19 -20.07 -1.35
C THR A 539 -9.30 -18.53 -1.39
N LEU A 540 -9.19 -17.94 -2.58
CA LEU A 540 -9.41 -16.50 -2.77
C LEU A 540 -10.85 -16.10 -2.45
N ALA A 541 -11.85 -16.90 -2.87
CA ALA A 541 -13.25 -16.68 -2.58
C ALA A 541 -13.54 -16.78 -1.07
N GLU A 542 -13.06 -17.83 -0.41
CA GLU A 542 -13.21 -18.04 1.04
C GLU A 542 -12.60 -16.89 1.85
N ASN A 543 -11.40 -16.45 1.48
CA ASN A 543 -10.73 -15.32 2.11
C ASN A 543 -11.51 -14.01 1.92
N LEU A 544 -12.07 -13.77 0.74
CA LEU A 544 -12.87 -12.58 0.48
C LEU A 544 -14.17 -12.55 1.28
N ILE A 545 -14.86 -13.69 1.38
CA ILE A 545 -16.08 -13.84 2.19
C ILE A 545 -15.75 -13.50 3.64
N THR A 546 -14.66 -14.08 4.19
CA THR A 546 -14.21 -13.83 5.55
C THR A 546 -13.81 -12.37 5.78
N MET A 547 -13.08 -11.76 4.81
CA MET A 547 -12.71 -10.34 4.88
C MET A 547 -13.92 -9.40 4.93
N MET A 548 -15.03 -9.78 4.30
CA MET A 548 -16.27 -9.00 4.31
C MET A 548 -17.14 -9.29 5.55
N GLY A 549 -16.65 -10.10 6.49
CA GLY A 549 -17.30 -10.37 7.77
C GLY A 549 -18.31 -11.52 7.75
N TYR A 550 -18.30 -12.34 6.70
CA TYR A 550 -19.17 -13.50 6.54
C TYR A 550 -18.42 -14.82 6.70
N THR A 551 -19.14 -15.88 7.04
CA THR A 551 -18.60 -17.24 7.12
C THR A 551 -18.82 -17.97 5.79
N PRO A 552 -17.75 -18.47 5.12
CA PRO A 552 -17.90 -19.27 3.90
C PRO A 552 -18.81 -20.49 4.14
N TYR A 553 -19.61 -20.86 3.16
CA TYR A 553 -20.56 -21.97 3.14
C TYR A 553 -21.73 -21.88 4.14
N LYS A 554 -21.65 -21.00 5.15
CA LYS A 554 -22.70 -20.79 6.14
C LYS A 554 -23.54 -19.55 5.82
N ASP A 555 -22.90 -18.40 5.70
CA ASP A 555 -23.55 -17.13 5.42
C ASP A 555 -23.59 -16.83 3.91
N ILE A 556 -22.54 -17.24 3.19
CA ILE A 556 -22.40 -17.09 1.74
C ILE A 556 -22.06 -18.45 1.12
N GLU A 557 -22.92 -18.95 0.25
CA GLU A 557 -22.73 -20.18 -0.51
C GLU A 557 -21.65 -19.99 -1.60
N ILE A 558 -20.86 -21.03 -1.86
CA ILE A 558 -19.92 -21.09 -2.99
C ILE A 558 -20.43 -22.15 -3.97
N LYS A 559 -20.75 -21.73 -5.21
CA LYS A 559 -21.22 -22.60 -6.29
C LYS A 559 -20.16 -22.84 -7.34
N PHE A 560 -20.04 -24.10 -7.79
CA PHE A 560 -19.18 -24.47 -8.90
C PHE A 560 -19.98 -24.48 -10.21
N THR A 561 -19.53 -23.70 -11.20
CA THR A 561 -20.27 -23.50 -12.47
C THR A 561 -19.73 -24.31 -13.64
N GLY A 562 -18.63 -25.03 -13.47
CA GLY A 562 -17.86 -25.63 -14.56
C GLY A 562 -16.91 -24.63 -15.23
N LEU A 563 -15.87 -25.15 -15.87
CA LEU A 563 -14.91 -24.33 -16.63
C LEU A 563 -15.63 -23.66 -17.80
N ARG A 564 -15.30 -22.41 -18.05
CA ARG A 564 -15.80 -21.66 -19.20
C ARG A 564 -15.10 -22.17 -20.48
N PRO A 565 -15.73 -22.04 -21.65
CA PRO A 565 -15.08 -22.35 -22.91
C PRO A 565 -13.75 -21.58 -23.06
N GLY A 566 -12.71 -22.30 -23.47
CA GLY A 566 -11.37 -21.74 -23.60
C GLY A 566 -10.64 -21.47 -22.30
N GLU A 567 -11.24 -21.76 -21.13
CA GLU A 567 -10.61 -21.57 -19.83
C GLU A 567 -9.73 -22.77 -19.44
N LYS A 568 -8.45 -22.52 -19.17
CA LYS A 568 -7.52 -23.53 -18.67
C LYS A 568 -7.67 -23.72 -17.16
N LEU A 569 -7.47 -24.95 -16.68
CA LEU A 569 -7.38 -25.21 -15.23
C LEU A 569 -6.13 -24.55 -14.61
N PHE A 570 -5.02 -24.57 -15.36
CA PHE A 570 -3.72 -23.98 -15.01
C PHE A 570 -3.22 -23.13 -16.18
N GLU A 571 -2.75 -21.91 -15.92
CA GLU A 571 -2.16 -21.05 -16.93
C GLU A 571 -0.65 -21.25 -17.01
N GLU A 572 -0.12 -21.20 -18.24
CA GLU A 572 1.30 -21.36 -18.53
C GLU A 572 1.93 -19.97 -18.77
N LEU A 573 3.12 -19.73 -18.24
CA LEU A 573 3.83 -18.46 -18.46
C LEU A 573 4.75 -18.49 -19.69
N LEU A 574 5.13 -19.69 -20.13
CA LEU A 574 6.10 -19.92 -21.21
C LEU A 574 5.73 -21.14 -22.07
N MET A 575 6.09 -21.07 -23.34
CA MET A 575 6.14 -22.25 -24.20
C MET A 575 7.44 -23.03 -23.96
N LYS A 576 7.41 -24.36 -24.21
CA LYS A 576 8.57 -25.23 -24.02
C LYS A 576 9.78 -24.81 -24.88
N GLU A 577 9.52 -24.24 -26.06
CA GLU A 577 10.53 -23.83 -27.03
C GLU A 577 11.15 -22.46 -26.72
N GLU A 578 10.48 -21.62 -25.92
CA GLU A 578 10.91 -20.25 -25.67
C GLU A 578 12.11 -20.13 -24.73
N GLY A 579 12.41 -21.13 -23.89
CA GLY A 579 13.52 -21.05 -22.93
C GLY A 579 13.63 -19.72 -22.20
N LEU A 580 14.12 -19.69 -20.97
CA LEU A 580 14.25 -18.46 -20.18
C LEU A 580 15.69 -17.95 -20.14
N GLN A 581 15.86 -16.68 -20.46
CA GLN A 581 17.08 -15.94 -20.19
C GLN A 581 16.87 -14.98 -18.99
N LYS A 582 17.84 -14.92 -18.10
CA LYS A 582 17.80 -14.01 -16.95
C LYS A 582 18.13 -12.58 -17.38
N THR A 583 17.45 -11.62 -16.76
CA THR A 583 17.82 -10.20 -16.81
C THR A 583 18.53 -9.79 -15.51
N PRO A 584 19.06 -8.57 -15.41
CA PRO A 584 19.56 -8.03 -14.16
C PRO A 584 18.52 -7.96 -13.04
N ASN A 585 17.22 -7.96 -13.38
CA ASN A 585 16.13 -8.04 -12.42
C ASN A 585 15.60 -9.48 -12.32
N GLU A 586 15.69 -10.10 -11.14
CA GLU A 586 15.23 -11.47 -10.87
C GLU A 586 13.73 -11.71 -11.11
N LYS A 587 12.94 -10.63 -11.23
CA LYS A 587 11.51 -10.70 -11.52
C LYS A 587 11.17 -10.58 -13.00
N ILE A 588 12.15 -10.36 -13.87
CA ILE A 588 11.97 -10.18 -15.30
C ILE A 588 12.83 -11.20 -16.04
N PHE A 589 12.21 -12.00 -16.88
CA PHE A 589 12.88 -12.94 -17.76
C PHE A 589 12.65 -12.57 -19.21
N ILE A 590 13.48 -13.07 -20.13
CA ILE A 590 13.33 -12.89 -21.58
C ILE A 590 13.05 -14.27 -22.19
N GLY A 591 11.96 -14.38 -22.93
CA GLY A 591 11.68 -15.53 -23.80
C GLY A 591 12.56 -15.49 -25.04
N LYS A 592 12.98 -16.64 -25.53
CA LYS A 592 13.77 -16.75 -26.78
C LYS A 592 12.95 -16.20 -27.95
N GLN A 593 13.56 -15.33 -28.73
CA GLN A 593 12.95 -14.77 -29.94
C GLN A 593 12.73 -15.86 -30.98
N VAL A 594 11.58 -15.80 -31.65
CA VAL A 594 11.24 -16.66 -32.79
C VAL A 594 11.51 -15.86 -34.07
N LYS A 595 12.05 -16.54 -35.09
CA LYS A 595 12.22 -15.93 -36.40
C LYS A 595 10.85 -15.88 -37.12
N ILE A 596 10.41 -14.69 -37.49
CA ILE A 596 9.13 -14.48 -38.17
C ILE A 596 9.36 -14.26 -39.65
N ASP A 597 8.65 -15.00 -40.48
CA ASP A 597 8.59 -14.71 -41.93
C ASP A 597 7.62 -13.54 -42.15
N ARG A 598 8.21 -12.36 -42.40
CA ARG A 598 7.45 -11.12 -42.60
C ARG A 598 6.47 -11.20 -43.76
N ALA A 599 6.89 -11.77 -44.88
CA ALA A 599 6.05 -11.81 -46.10
C ALA A 599 4.84 -12.72 -45.87
N TRP A 600 5.08 -13.89 -45.31
CA TRP A 600 4.03 -14.81 -44.94
C TRP A 600 3.06 -14.23 -43.92
N LEU A 601 3.58 -13.62 -42.84
CA LEU A 601 2.70 -13.07 -41.82
C LEU A 601 1.81 -11.93 -42.36
N LEU A 602 2.35 -11.02 -43.15
CA LEU A 602 1.55 -9.96 -43.78
C LEU A 602 0.50 -10.49 -44.74
N GLU A 603 0.83 -11.50 -45.55
CA GLU A 603 -0.15 -12.16 -46.42
C GLU A 603 -1.30 -12.79 -45.61
N GLN A 604 -0.98 -13.52 -44.51
CA GLN A 604 -2.01 -14.13 -43.66
C GLN A 604 -2.84 -13.07 -42.91
N LEU A 605 -2.26 -11.92 -42.53
CA LEU A 605 -2.98 -10.81 -41.93
C LEU A 605 -3.97 -10.17 -42.91
N GLU A 606 -3.60 -10.01 -44.18
CA GLU A 606 -4.55 -9.49 -45.20
C GLU A 606 -5.69 -10.47 -45.47
N LYS A 607 -5.43 -11.80 -45.51
CA LYS A 607 -6.49 -12.82 -45.56
C LYS A 607 -7.42 -12.71 -44.34
N MET A 608 -6.84 -12.55 -43.12
CA MET A 608 -7.63 -12.37 -41.91
C MET A 608 -8.48 -11.10 -41.97
N ARG A 609 -7.95 -9.99 -42.53
CA ARG A 609 -8.70 -8.73 -42.72
C ARG A 609 -9.93 -8.93 -43.60
N ALA A 610 -9.75 -9.63 -44.71
CA ALA A 610 -10.86 -9.98 -45.62
C ALA A 610 -11.92 -10.86 -44.95
N ILE A 611 -11.48 -11.88 -44.18
CA ILE A 611 -12.38 -12.78 -43.49
C ILE A 611 -13.14 -12.02 -42.37
N CYS A 612 -12.49 -11.15 -41.60
CA CYS A 612 -13.16 -10.33 -40.58
C CYS A 612 -14.27 -9.43 -41.19
N ALA A 613 -14.15 -9.02 -42.43
CA ALA A 613 -15.18 -8.23 -43.12
C ALA A 613 -16.45 -9.04 -43.47
N THR A 614 -16.35 -10.34 -43.54
CA THR A 614 -17.51 -11.23 -43.84
C THR A 614 -18.35 -11.53 -42.59
N ASN A 615 -17.85 -11.24 -41.37
CA ASN A 615 -18.43 -11.64 -40.10
C ASN A 615 -18.64 -13.16 -39.91
N ASP A 616 -17.95 -13.99 -40.71
CA ASP A 616 -17.94 -15.46 -40.55
C ASP A 616 -17.01 -15.82 -39.36
N LYS A 617 -17.61 -16.10 -38.23
CA LYS A 617 -16.89 -16.40 -36.98
C LYS A 617 -16.06 -17.68 -37.04
N GLU A 618 -16.57 -18.71 -37.76
CA GLU A 618 -15.85 -19.95 -37.91
C GLU A 618 -14.62 -19.78 -38.81
N ALA A 619 -14.75 -19.05 -39.91
CA ALA A 619 -13.64 -18.72 -40.79
C ALA A 619 -12.56 -17.90 -40.08
N VAL A 620 -12.95 -16.94 -39.21
CA VAL A 620 -12.02 -16.16 -38.39
C VAL A 620 -11.22 -17.08 -37.45
N VAL A 621 -11.86 -18.00 -36.75
CA VAL A 621 -11.20 -18.96 -35.85
C VAL A 621 -10.25 -19.89 -36.62
N GLU A 622 -10.65 -20.41 -37.79
CA GLU A 622 -9.78 -21.25 -38.62
C GLU A 622 -8.55 -20.46 -39.13
N GLN A 623 -8.72 -19.20 -39.54
CA GLN A 623 -7.60 -18.36 -39.94
C GLN A 623 -6.68 -18.01 -38.74
N LEU A 624 -7.23 -17.85 -37.53
CA LEU A 624 -6.42 -17.72 -36.34
C LEU A 624 -5.55 -18.94 -36.04
N LYS A 625 -6.02 -20.17 -36.35
CA LYS A 625 -5.21 -21.39 -36.24
C LYS A 625 -4.07 -21.43 -37.23
N VAL A 626 -4.26 -20.83 -38.40
CA VAL A 626 -3.18 -20.69 -39.41
C VAL A 626 -2.13 -19.71 -38.91
N LEU A 627 -2.57 -18.52 -38.40
CA LEU A 627 -1.67 -17.50 -37.85
C LEU A 627 -0.93 -17.98 -36.61
N VAL A 628 -1.61 -18.71 -35.72
CA VAL A 628 -1.09 -19.18 -34.43
C VAL A 628 -1.25 -20.71 -34.38
N PRO A 629 -0.29 -21.50 -34.90
CA PRO A 629 -0.40 -22.96 -34.96
C PRO A 629 -0.55 -23.65 -33.57
N THR A 630 -0.14 -22.98 -32.49
CA THR A 630 -0.31 -23.47 -31.11
C THR A 630 -1.73 -23.22 -30.56
N PHE A 631 -2.62 -22.58 -31.32
CA PHE A 631 -3.98 -22.29 -30.91
C PHE A 631 -4.86 -23.55 -30.96
N ASN A 632 -5.22 -24.07 -29.80
CA ASN A 632 -6.08 -25.24 -29.65
C ASN A 632 -7.48 -24.81 -29.18
N HIS A 633 -8.37 -24.54 -30.12
CA HIS A 633 -9.73 -24.08 -29.85
C HIS A 633 -10.74 -25.23 -29.89
N ASP A 634 -11.59 -25.35 -28.88
CA ASP A 634 -12.70 -26.31 -28.84
C ASP A 634 -13.90 -25.77 -29.62
N LYS A 635 -14.18 -26.41 -30.78
CA LYS A 635 -15.29 -26.03 -31.66
C LYS A 635 -16.69 -26.31 -31.10
N SER A 636 -16.82 -27.11 -30.05
CA SER A 636 -18.11 -27.46 -29.44
C SER A 636 -18.90 -26.25 -28.95
N TYR A 637 -18.19 -25.19 -28.61
CA TYR A 637 -18.75 -23.95 -28.08
C TYR A 637 -19.47 -23.09 -29.14
N LEU A 638 -18.89 -22.96 -30.35
CA LEU A 638 -19.53 -22.17 -31.42
C LEU A 638 -20.85 -22.80 -31.85
N ARG A 639 -20.96 -24.15 -31.81
CA ARG A 639 -22.20 -24.88 -32.06
C ARG A 639 -23.27 -24.66 -30.98
N ALA A 640 -22.88 -24.53 -29.73
CA ALA A 640 -23.81 -24.30 -28.62
C ALA A 640 -24.44 -22.89 -28.68
N ILE A 641 -23.69 -21.87 -29.14
CA ILE A 641 -24.22 -20.50 -29.30
C ILE A 641 -25.10 -20.39 -30.52
N GLY A 642 -24.73 -21.04 -31.65
CA GLY A 642 -25.54 -21.07 -32.88
C GLY A 642 -26.88 -21.82 -32.73
N GLY A 643 -26.96 -22.76 -31.77
CA GLY A 643 -28.16 -23.50 -31.48
C GLY A 643 -29.25 -22.78 -30.64
N SER A 644 -28.88 -21.71 -29.97
CA SER A 644 -29.83 -20.95 -29.09
C SER A 644 -30.57 -19.80 -29.78
N GLN A 645 -30.30 -19.50 -31.05
CA GLN A 645 -31.05 -18.52 -31.85
C GLN A 645 -32.01 -19.17 -32.85
N LYS A 646 -32.79 -20.16 -32.45
CA LYS A 646 -34.09 -20.36 -33.09
C LYS A 646 -35.09 -19.37 -32.42
N VAL A 647 -35.13 -18.19 -32.99
CA VAL A 647 -36.23 -17.26 -32.81
C VAL A 647 -37.53 -18.00 -33.17
N VAL A 648 -38.36 -18.24 -32.18
CA VAL A 648 -39.76 -18.66 -32.41
C VAL A 648 -40.46 -17.44 -33.00
N THR A 649 -40.44 -17.32 -34.31
CA THR A 649 -41.45 -16.55 -35.03
C THR A 649 -42.65 -17.45 -35.22
N SER A 650 -43.60 -17.40 -34.33
CA SER A 650 -45.00 -17.76 -34.61
C SER A 650 -45.85 -16.61 -34.10
N GLY A 651 -46.24 -15.77 -35.05
CA GLY A 651 -47.46 -14.97 -34.82
C GLY A 651 -48.65 -15.91 -34.78
N GLU A 652 -49.47 -15.72 -33.78
CA GLU A 652 -50.92 -15.77 -33.94
C GLU A 652 -51.60 -15.16 -32.71
N SER A 653 -52.62 -14.46 -32.99
CA SER A 653 -53.38 -13.50 -32.25
C SER A 653 -54.22 -14.07 -31.11
N ALA A 654 -54.38 -13.26 -30.09
CA ALA A 654 -55.58 -12.94 -29.32
C ALA A 654 -56.42 -14.04 -28.69
N GLY A 655 -56.60 -13.96 -27.38
CA GLY A 655 -57.67 -14.61 -26.64
C GLY A 655 -57.61 -14.32 -25.15
N THR A 656 -58.41 -13.37 -24.73
CA THR A 656 -58.76 -13.04 -23.34
C THR A 656 -59.37 -14.21 -22.57
N GLY A 657 -59.02 -14.39 -21.28
CA GLY A 657 -59.83 -15.26 -20.40
C GLY A 657 -59.18 -15.59 -19.05
N VAL A 658 -59.35 -14.78 -18.07
CA VAL A 658 -59.86 -14.98 -16.70
C VAL A 658 -59.59 -16.30 -15.93
N ILE A 659 -58.89 -16.15 -14.81
CA ILE A 659 -59.01 -16.71 -13.43
C ILE A 659 -59.43 -18.20 -13.25
N GLY A 660 -58.64 -18.92 -12.43
CA GLY A 660 -59.21 -20.07 -11.70
C GLY A 660 -58.19 -21.07 -11.14
N SER A 661 -57.85 -20.89 -9.86
CA SER A 661 -57.61 -21.89 -8.79
C SER A 661 -56.93 -23.25 -9.07
N LYS A 662 -55.99 -23.59 -8.17
CA LYS A 662 -55.45 -24.91 -7.78
C LYS A 662 -56.55 -26.01 -7.60
N PRO A 663 -56.26 -27.34 -7.69
CA PRO A 663 -55.46 -28.02 -6.67
C PRO A 663 -54.58 -29.21 -7.20
N SER A 664 -53.59 -29.60 -6.39
CA SER A 664 -52.92 -30.91 -6.36
C SER A 664 -53.89 -32.00 -5.78
N PRO A 665 -53.61 -33.33 -5.66
CA PRO A 665 -52.36 -34.10 -5.81
C PRO A 665 -52.52 -35.52 -6.44
N GLU A 666 -51.45 -36.35 -6.26
CA GLU A 666 -51.36 -37.86 -6.37
C GLU A 666 -51.17 -38.44 -7.76
N SER A 667 -50.41 -39.45 -8.04
CA SER A 667 -49.63 -40.49 -7.34
C SER A 667 -48.92 -41.38 -8.34
N GLU A 668 -47.87 -42.05 -7.88
CA GLU A 668 -47.32 -43.37 -8.35
C GLU A 668 -46.71 -43.45 -9.77
N SER A 669 -45.49 -43.92 -9.93
CA SER A 669 -44.99 -45.23 -9.53
C SER A 669 -43.45 -45.32 -9.65
N ALA A 670 -42.91 -46.03 -8.70
CA ALA A 670 -41.50 -46.40 -8.60
C ALA A 670 -41.10 -47.44 -9.66
N GLU A 671 -39.88 -47.33 -10.16
CA GLU A 671 -39.17 -48.51 -10.65
C GLU A 671 -37.72 -48.51 -10.12
N LYS A 672 -37.50 -49.51 -9.24
CA LYS A 672 -36.23 -49.88 -8.67
C LYS A 672 -35.33 -50.54 -9.75
N ILE A 673 -34.09 -50.13 -9.81
CA ILE A 673 -33.03 -50.96 -10.35
C ILE A 673 -31.95 -51.13 -9.24
N GLU A 674 -31.82 -52.40 -8.86
CA GLU A 674 -30.90 -52.94 -7.83
C GLU A 674 -29.43 -52.78 -8.18
N LEU A 675 -28.67 -52.39 -7.20
CA LEU A 675 -27.20 -52.54 -7.17
C LEU A 675 -26.86 -53.99 -6.80
N LYS A 676 -26.17 -54.69 -7.67
CA LYS A 676 -25.42 -55.90 -7.34
C LYS A 676 -24.07 -55.53 -6.72
N LYS A 677 -23.92 -55.88 -5.46
CA LYS A 677 -22.65 -56.06 -4.78
C LYS A 677 -21.90 -57.26 -5.38
N VAL A 678 -20.62 -57.07 -5.69
CA VAL A 678 -19.66 -58.19 -5.76
C VAL A 678 -18.62 -57.96 -4.66
N ASP A 679 -18.72 -58.84 -3.71
CA ASP A 679 -17.77 -59.06 -2.62
C ASP A 679 -16.71 -60.06 -3.10
N SER A 680 -15.44 -59.77 -2.95
CA SER A 680 -14.42 -60.80 -2.80
C SER A 680 -13.19 -60.19 -2.12
N GLY A 681 -13.08 -60.54 -0.88
CA GLY A 681 -11.89 -60.29 -0.08
C GLY A 681 -10.76 -61.24 -0.46
N GLU A 682 -9.57 -60.76 -0.27
CA GLU A 682 -8.46 -61.67 0.11
C GLU A 682 -7.44 -60.92 0.95
N LYS A 683 -7.26 -61.46 2.16
CA LYS A 683 -6.23 -61.13 3.13
C LYS A 683 -4.90 -61.71 2.69
N ALA A 684 -3.84 -60.97 2.68
CA ALA A 684 -2.50 -61.53 2.76
C ALA A 684 -1.64 -60.83 3.79
N LYS A 685 -1.12 -61.67 4.63
CA LYS A 685 -0.42 -61.45 5.92
C LYS A 685 0.93 -60.74 5.78
N VAL A 686 1.17 -59.95 6.80
CA VAL A 686 2.48 -59.58 7.38
C VAL A 686 3.46 -60.75 7.44
N LYS A 687 4.70 -60.52 6.99
CA LYS A 687 5.88 -61.21 7.55
C LYS A 687 7.01 -60.18 7.83
N LYS A 688 7.26 -60.04 9.13
CA LYS A 688 8.53 -59.54 9.68
C LYS A 688 9.60 -60.59 9.40
N SER A 689 10.79 -60.18 9.04
CA SER A 689 12.01 -60.91 9.33
C SER A 689 13.10 -59.93 9.72
N SER A 690 13.55 -60.13 10.95
CA SER A 690 14.70 -59.57 11.62
C SER A 690 15.91 -60.45 11.31
N SER A 691 17.06 -59.84 11.12
CA SER A 691 18.44 -60.29 11.46
C SER A 691 19.36 -59.18 10.96
N GLY A 692 20.18 -58.52 11.72
CA GLY A 692 21.04 -58.94 12.82
C GLY A 692 22.44 -59.22 12.28
N GLU A 693 23.36 -58.34 12.56
CA GLU A 693 24.79 -58.47 12.90
C GLU A 693 25.57 -57.27 12.39
N LYS A 694 26.11 -56.45 13.32
CA LYS A 694 27.36 -56.44 14.07
C LYS A 694 28.63 -56.53 13.19
N ALA A 695 29.41 -55.47 13.25
CA ALA A 695 30.82 -55.36 13.64
C ALA A 695 31.27 -53.91 13.44
N GLU A 696 31.59 -53.18 14.49
CA GLU A 696 32.90 -52.92 15.10
C GLU A 696 33.91 -52.34 14.10
N ALA A 697 34.48 -51.28 14.33
CA ALA A 697 35.19 -50.54 15.34
C ALA A 697 36.22 -49.66 14.64
N GLY A 698 36.49 -48.51 15.14
CA GLY A 698 37.68 -47.77 14.70
C GLY A 698 37.66 -46.29 15.07
N ALA A 699 37.90 -46.04 16.32
CA ALA A 699 38.15 -44.73 16.90
C ALA A 699 39.42 -44.05 16.37
N LYS A 700 39.41 -42.73 16.35
CA LYS A 700 40.40 -41.78 16.92
C LYS A 700 40.06 -40.38 16.42
N LYS A 701 39.53 -39.53 17.30
CA LYS A 701 40.18 -38.49 18.11
C LYS A 701 41.36 -37.83 17.41
N THR A 702 41.16 -36.54 17.12
CA THR A 702 41.95 -35.43 17.66
C THR A 702 41.43 -34.09 17.16
N ALA A 703 40.96 -33.28 18.05
CA ALA A 703 41.22 -31.84 18.09
C ALA A 703 42.40 -31.71 19.08
N PRO A 704 43.06 -30.57 19.29
CA PRO A 704 42.76 -29.19 18.93
C PRO A 704 44.01 -28.43 18.39
N GLU A 705 43.96 -27.23 18.06
CA GLU A 705 44.72 -26.16 18.73
C GLU A 705 44.65 -24.80 18.04
N LYS A 706 44.43 -23.84 18.88
CA LYS A 706 44.70 -22.42 18.78
C LYS A 706 46.14 -22.09 18.41
N LYS A 707 46.33 -20.98 17.69
CA LYS A 707 47.35 -19.94 17.92
C LYS A 707 47.04 -18.82 16.89
N LYS A 708 46.69 -17.68 17.33
CA LYS A 708 47.36 -16.51 17.91
C LYS A 708 48.39 -15.89 16.98
N ALA A 709 48.02 -14.65 16.70
CA ALA A 709 48.84 -13.43 16.72
C ALA A 709 49.84 -13.33 15.55
N ALA A 710 50.14 -12.20 15.01
CA ALA A 710 50.10 -10.81 15.39
C ALA A 710 50.72 -9.97 14.28
N LYS A 711 50.34 -8.69 14.31
CA LYS A 711 51.19 -7.53 13.99
C LYS A 711 51.73 -7.45 12.54
N ALA A 712 51.76 -6.40 11.93
CA ALA A 712 51.89 -4.96 12.11
C ALA A 712 51.92 -4.42 10.69
N GLY A 713 51.60 -3.32 10.29
CA GLY A 713 51.77 -1.99 10.74
C GLY A 713 51.92 -1.11 9.54
N GLU A 714 51.39 0.02 9.69
CA GLU A 714 51.85 1.30 9.19
C GLU A 714 52.25 1.49 7.72
N LYS A 715 51.63 2.39 7.05
CA LYS A 715 52.01 3.79 6.81
C LYS A 715 50.94 4.41 5.94
N LYS A 716 50.23 5.40 6.44
CA LYS A 716 50.49 6.85 6.52
C LYS A 716 50.93 7.47 5.19
N ALA A 717 50.08 8.30 4.77
CA ALA A 717 50.27 9.72 4.58
C ALA A 717 50.22 10.20 3.13
N SER A 718 49.47 11.25 3.04
CA SER A 718 49.61 12.48 2.26
C SER A 718 49.12 12.40 0.82
N ALA A 719 48.35 13.33 0.36
CA ALA A 719 48.27 14.78 0.52
C ALA A 719 46.90 15.26 0.07
N LYS A 720 46.23 16.06 0.73
CA LYS A 720 46.02 17.50 0.82
C LYS A 720 46.70 18.34 -0.29
N LYS A 721 45.84 19.24 -0.86
CA LYS A 721 46.08 20.43 -1.70
C LYS A 721 45.88 20.18 -3.20
N ALA A 722 44.96 20.89 -3.82
CA ALA A 722 44.70 22.30 -4.01
C ALA A 722 43.23 22.46 -4.44
N ALA A 723 42.36 23.19 -3.96
CA ALA A 723 42.15 24.58 -3.64
C ALA A 723 42.38 25.55 -4.79
N LYS A 724 41.23 26.07 -5.18
CA LYS A 724 41.01 27.50 -5.51
C LYS A 724 41.45 28.04 -6.86
N GLU A 725 40.52 28.80 -7.32
CA GLU A 725 40.57 29.88 -8.33
C GLU A 725 40.18 29.40 -9.73
N GLU A 726 39.31 30.04 -10.44
CA GLU A 726 38.75 31.40 -10.53
C GLU A 726 37.47 31.38 -11.35
N LYS A 727 36.48 32.07 -10.87
CA LYS A 727 35.96 33.34 -11.34
C LYS A 727 35.88 33.54 -12.86
N LYS A 728 34.70 33.44 -13.40
CA LYS A 728 33.94 34.61 -13.90
C LYS A 728 32.48 34.21 -14.19
#